data_77cb0a58ce1377e2d78214b1f1f36e7a
#
_entry.id   77cb0a58ce1377e2d78214b1f1f36e7a
#
_cell.length_a   1.000
_cell.length_b   1.000
_cell.length_c   1.000
_cell.angle_alpha   90.00
_cell.angle_beta   90.00
_cell.angle_gamma   90.00
#
_symmetry.space_group_name_H-M   'P 1'
#
loop_
_entity.id
_entity.type
_entity.pdbx_description
1 polymer ?
#
loop_
_entity_poly.entity_id
_entity_poly.type
_entity_poly.pdbx_seq_one_letter_code
_entity_poly.pdbx_strand_id
1 'polypeptide(L)'
;MKKLLAVIIMTIVVFPTMLLSQSSGKIAGTVLNEEGAPLGGANVIIEETSYGGASDEDGKYYILDVPVGTHTVRVDYIGYKSVTVKNVKVSESLTTNLNLSLEVSALEGEVVEIVAERPIINLSATNTTRLIDKDVIKNMVIRGVTNIVALQTGAVAVGGGVYVRGSRAGDMAYYVDGVYTVNPFTLGNTGVVSNNAMEQISFQSGGFDAQFGNSNGGVVNTTTRTGGDKTSMGVEYVSDLGGAASTDKDELHSFGYNLMSFNVGGPLGGNLKYFGSFERVSVDDASPSTSYYPSMTRTTGDSAFGAAAEELGGLIDDVNDPDWHAVSWDGDTAADTATVYSGYKRLYGSKENAGLTRDAMTGNLVYDSKAFSVKLGGAFTSKDSRGDLGESISNSQGDYPYSYTLLNAMNTPYWESETQSMYANFTLRLGATSFAKINLSSYNYNREYGDHRHKANVLDYGKLGVAGNEELISVGRNPLPIEDFAYFSNYGGVYNEYRINDIGYVGARADYLNQMGNHEIKTGFEWRKHTIRSYSLSQPMELADGYAKAALSGQSTSDADWLYTLYRNAYTDNIGYDMQGATSDSYDEITGATAPGEPVILGAYVQDKMELDDLVLNIGIRYDSFDFGSEAPASWNDIHFKNGRIDHAASGYAKVAAYTYLSPRVGVAFPVTDKTVLHAQYGKFVQHPILNRLYLSDSEFAANLSQGNMTVTPNGSLKPERTTQYEIGFAQQIGGFAAVDVTGYYKEVRDYTQMANRVGSMVDEAEFSWSQYMNGDYGVIKGLSAALKMRRMRGVLIDVNYTMQWANGTGSNPATNFNIAWIGDNYPTSVNPLDFDQRHTGSVMVDYQAGKVFGLFNLGVNALYQVGSGAAYTPSEMQSAVFGRGWYRPIAGVNSAYKPWTSTMDLRINFSDFAGTGVSAYLLVLNALNTENVNSVYEGTGNVGEDGWLETSEGQVWSKGNPLGATFYEDRLKNPIRWSNPRMIRFGLS
;
A
#
# COMPACT_ATOMS: atom_id res chain seq x y z
N MET A 1 -13.02 -22.95 -0.64
CA MET A 1 -12.48 -24.32 -0.44
C MET A 1 -12.30 -25.11 -1.74
N LYS A 2 -13.32 -25.29 -2.62
CA LYS A 2 -13.13 -26.05 -3.88
C LYS A 2 -12.13 -25.40 -4.83
N LYS A 3 -12.11 -24.05 -5.00
CA LYS A 3 -11.13 -23.32 -5.78
C LYS A 3 -9.71 -23.42 -5.19
N LEU A 4 -9.59 -23.41 -3.85
CA LEU A 4 -8.32 -23.56 -3.14
C LEU A 4 -7.69 -24.95 -3.34
N LEU A 5 -8.51 -26.01 -3.24
CA LEU A 5 -8.05 -27.38 -3.50
C LEU A 5 -7.62 -27.55 -4.96
N ALA A 6 -8.32 -26.89 -5.90
CA ALA A 6 -7.96 -26.86 -7.31
C ALA A 6 -6.63 -26.14 -7.57
N VAL A 7 -6.37 -25.02 -6.88
CA VAL A 7 -5.10 -24.27 -6.97
C VAL A 7 -3.94 -25.09 -6.43
N ILE A 8 -4.10 -25.74 -5.27
CA ILE A 8 -3.08 -26.60 -4.68
C ILE A 8 -2.81 -27.82 -5.59
N ILE A 9 -3.85 -28.44 -6.13
CA ILE A 9 -3.74 -29.59 -7.04
C ILE A 9 -3.14 -29.15 -8.38
N MET A 10 -3.51 -27.99 -8.91
CA MET A 10 -2.98 -27.46 -10.17
C MET A 10 -1.50 -27.09 -10.05
N THR A 11 -1.06 -26.57 -8.89
CA THR A 11 0.35 -26.28 -8.60
C THR A 11 1.19 -27.57 -8.54
N ILE A 12 0.61 -28.68 -8.07
CA ILE A 12 1.28 -29.98 -7.97
C ILE A 12 1.32 -30.72 -9.33
N VAL A 13 0.33 -30.49 -10.20
CA VAL A 13 0.14 -31.29 -11.43
C VAL A 13 0.79 -30.65 -12.67
N VAL A 14 0.95 -29.31 -12.70
CA VAL A 14 1.37 -28.58 -13.93
C VAL A 14 2.90 -28.41 -14.07
N PHE A 15 3.69 -28.67 -13.01
CA PHE A 15 5.17 -28.53 -13.07
C PHE A 15 5.94 -29.81 -12.72
N PRO A 16 6.04 -30.78 -13.60
CA PRO A 16 7.05 -31.82 -13.44
C PRO A 16 8.41 -31.30 -13.96
N THR A 17 9.39 -31.30 -13.05
CA THR A 17 10.84 -31.17 -13.34
C THR A 17 11.39 -29.78 -13.69
N MET A 18 11.40 -28.84 -12.71
CA MET A 18 12.43 -27.77 -12.71
C MET A 18 12.81 -27.35 -11.28
N LEU A 19 14.08 -26.98 -11.03
CA LEU A 19 14.80 -26.86 -9.75
C LEU A 19 14.92 -25.41 -9.25
N LEU A 20 15.03 -25.08 -7.93
CA LEU A 20 14.48 -23.82 -7.35
C LEU A 20 15.19 -23.24 -6.10
N SER A 21 15.17 -21.93 -5.78
CA SER A 21 15.99 -21.22 -4.77
C SER A 21 15.28 -20.23 -3.79
N GLN A 22 16.02 -19.72 -2.74
CA GLN A 22 15.56 -18.94 -1.57
C GLN A 22 16.29 -17.57 -1.44
N SER A 23 15.71 -16.55 -0.71
CA SER A 23 16.42 -15.33 -0.27
C SER A 23 17.61 -15.66 0.62
N SER A 24 18.77 -15.04 0.35
CA SER A 24 20.02 -15.44 0.99
C SER A 24 20.97 -14.27 1.24
N GLY A 25 21.91 -14.50 2.15
CA GLY A 25 23.03 -13.64 2.43
C GLY A 25 24.38 -14.38 2.29
N LYS A 26 25.43 -13.77 2.80
CA LYS A 26 26.81 -14.31 2.78
C LYS A 26 27.37 -14.32 4.20
N ILE A 27 28.10 -15.36 4.58
CA ILE A 27 28.99 -15.35 5.74
C ILE A 27 30.43 -15.26 5.20
N ALA A 28 31.24 -14.36 5.73
CA ALA A 28 32.64 -14.20 5.37
C ALA A 28 33.46 -13.91 6.62
N GLY A 29 34.73 -14.22 6.59
CA GLY A 29 35.65 -13.96 7.70
C GLY A 29 37.01 -14.57 7.51
N THR A 30 37.78 -14.56 8.59
CA THR A 30 39.12 -15.17 8.63
C THR A 30 39.17 -16.25 9.69
N VAL A 31 39.92 -17.31 9.43
CA VAL A 31 40.28 -18.35 10.40
C VAL A 31 41.76 -18.20 10.75
N LEU A 32 42.03 -17.89 12.03
CA LEU A 32 43.37 -17.62 12.55
C LEU A 32 43.70 -18.63 13.65
N ASN A 33 44.97 -18.81 13.96
CA ASN A 33 45.39 -19.47 15.21
C ASN A 33 45.45 -18.47 16.38
N GLU A 34 45.82 -18.93 17.58
CA GLU A 34 45.96 -18.10 18.78
C GLU A 34 46.99 -16.99 18.63
N GLU A 35 48.01 -17.20 17.79
CA GLU A 35 49.09 -16.25 17.53
C GLU A 35 48.73 -15.23 16.44
N GLY A 36 47.51 -15.33 15.86
CA GLY A 36 47.00 -14.47 14.81
C GLY A 36 47.48 -14.86 13.39
N ALA A 37 48.11 -16.02 13.21
CA ALA A 37 48.51 -16.49 11.88
C ALA A 37 47.33 -17.16 11.15
N PRO A 38 47.21 -16.96 9.81
CA PRO A 38 46.14 -17.51 9.03
C PRO A 38 46.18 -19.04 8.93
N LEU A 39 45.02 -19.69 9.00
CA LEU A 39 44.84 -21.11 8.84
C LEU A 39 44.19 -21.41 7.49
N GLY A 40 44.98 -21.72 6.46
CA GLY A 40 44.49 -22.10 5.13
C GLY A 40 44.00 -23.56 5.09
N GLY A 41 42.82 -23.77 4.48
CA GLY A 41 42.20 -25.08 4.38
C GLY A 41 41.32 -25.47 5.59
N ALA A 42 41.03 -24.55 6.51
CA ALA A 42 40.06 -24.76 7.57
C ALA A 42 38.64 -24.94 6.99
N ASN A 43 37.94 -25.97 7.42
CA ASN A 43 36.58 -26.26 6.94
C ASN A 43 35.55 -25.59 7.80
N VAL A 44 34.84 -24.61 7.23
CA VAL A 44 33.78 -23.84 7.89
C VAL A 44 32.42 -24.29 7.34
N ILE A 45 31.55 -24.82 8.18
CA ILE A 45 30.25 -25.38 7.79
C ILE A 45 29.12 -24.79 8.62
N ILE A 46 27.93 -24.71 8.04
CA ILE A 46 26.71 -24.43 8.78
C ILE A 46 26.09 -25.76 9.16
N GLU A 47 25.98 -26.01 10.48
CA GLU A 47 25.46 -27.28 11.01
C GLU A 47 24.05 -27.55 10.50
N GLU A 48 23.72 -28.82 10.31
CA GLU A 48 22.43 -29.32 9.83
C GLU A 48 22.05 -28.83 8.42
N THR A 49 23.03 -28.30 7.66
CA THR A 49 22.84 -27.82 6.29
C THR A 49 23.92 -28.35 5.33
N SER A 50 23.75 -28.04 4.06
CA SER A 50 24.72 -28.34 3.03
C SER A 50 25.72 -27.18 2.75
N TYR A 51 25.63 -26.08 3.49
CA TYR A 51 26.42 -24.87 3.28
C TYR A 51 27.74 -24.94 4.01
N GLY A 52 28.85 -24.57 3.31
CA GLY A 52 30.17 -24.48 3.88
C GLY A 52 31.19 -23.99 2.88
N GLY A 53 32.38 -23.67 3.36
CA GLY A 53 33.53 -23.24 2.57
C GLY A 53 34.82 -23.56 3.29
N ALA A 54 35.93 -23.64 2.55
CA ALA A 54 37.27 -23.76 3.12
C ALA A 54 37.96 -22.39 3.09
N SER A 55 38.79 -22.10 4.10
CA SER A 55 39.62 -20.91 4.09
C SER A 55 40.76 -21.03 3.05
N ASP A 56 41.13 -19.90 2.43
CA ASP A 56 42.26 -19.77 1.52
C ASP A 56 43.63 -19.68 2.28
N GLU A 57 44.73 -19.45 1.54
CA GLU A 57 46.06 -19.33 2.12
C GLU A 57 46.19 -18.15 3.10
N ASP A 58 45.39 -17.09 2.95
CA ASP A 58 45.32 -15.94 3.86
C ASP A 58 44.33 -16.16 5.02
N GLY A 59 43.77 -17.37 5.16
CA GLY A 59 42.80 -17.73 6.16
C GLY A 59 41.38 -17.18 5.86
N LYS A 60 41.16 -16.49 4.74
CA LYS A 60 39.87 -15.93 4.36
C LYS A 60 38.91 -17.01 3.88
N TYR A 61 37.62 -16.93 4.26
CA TYR A 61 36.60 -17.85 3.79
C TYR A 61 35.29 -17.13 3.45
N TYR A 62 34.55 -17.76 2.56
CA TYR A 62 33.21 -17.28 2.13
C TYR A 62 32.25 -18.45 2.11
N ILE A 63 31.04 -18.24 2.68
CA ILE A 63 29.92 -19.14 2.49
C ILE A 63 28.82 -18.32 1.83
N LEU A 64 28.60 -18.56 0.54
CA LEU A 64 27.63 -17.83 -0.28
C LEU A 64 26.27 -18.50 -0.23
N ASP A 65 25.21 -17.73 -0.59
CA ASP A 65 23.83 -18.19 -0.71
C ASP A 65 23.25 -18.79 0.58
N VAL A 66 23.69 -18.30 1.73
CA VAL A 66 23.20 -18.76 3.03
C VAL A 66 21.77 -18.26 3.23
N PRO A 67 20.81 -19.14 3.54
CA PRO A 67 19.42 -18.72 3.81
C PRO A 67 19.33 -17.66 4.90
N VAL A 68 18.38 -16.70 4.72
CA VAL A 68 18.08 -15.72 5.78
C VAL A 68 17.60 -16.44 7.03
N GLY A 69 18.14 -16.06 8.18
CA GLY A 69 17.77 -16.65 9.46
C GLY A 69 18.93 -16.71 10.45
N THR A 70 18.79 -17.54 11.47
CA THR A 70 19.80 -17.76 12.50
C THR A 70 20.37 -19.15 12.36
N HIS A 71 21.69 -19.24 12.31
CA HIS A 71 22.44 -20.48 12.00
C HIS A 71 23.45 -20.79 13.09
N THR A 72 23.90 -22.04 13.14
CA THR A 72 25.06 -22.50 13.91
C THR A 72 26.20 -22.80 12.94
N VAL A 73 27.33 -22.11 13.11
CA VAL A 73 28.51 -22.26 12.26
C VAL A 73 29.60 -23.02 13.03
N ARG A 74 30.16 -24.03 12.41
CA ARG A 74 31.25 -24.82 12.97
C ARG A 74 32.48 -24.73 12.07
N VAL A 75 33.65 -24.59 12.70
CA VAL A 75 34.93 -24.66 12.02
C VAL A 75 35.77 -25.82 12.54
N ASP A 76 36.34 -26.59 11.63
CA ASP A 76 37.20 -27.71 11.89
C ASP A 76 38.54 -27.52 11.17
N TYR A 77 39.65 -27.75 11.86
CA TYR A 77 40.99 -27.78 11.28
C TYR A 77 41.88 -28.84 11.99
N ILE A 78 42.65 -29.58 11.22
CA ILE A 78 43.44 -30.69 11.74
C ILE A 78 44.48 -30.18 12.75
N GLY A 79 44.49 -30.76 13.96
CA GLY A 79 45.38 -30.37 15.06
C GLY A 79 44.89 -29.21 15.92
N TYR A 80 43.66 -28.72 15.68
CA TYR A 80 43.02 -27.65 16.45
C TYR A 80 41.69 -28.09 17.03
N LYS A 81 41.24 -27.44 18.09
CA LYS A 81 39.89 -27.61 18.67
C LYS A 81 38.84 -27.09 17.70
N SER A 82 37.77 -27.84 17.50
CA SER A 82 36.64 -27.36 16.74
C SER A 82 35.95 -26.23 17.48
N VAL A 83 35.58 -25.17 16.76
CA VAL A 83 34.78 -24.05 17.33
C VAL A 83 33.39 -24.03 16.72
N THR A 84 32.37 -24.09 17.56
CA THR A 84 30.97 -23.97 17.16
C THR A 84 30.44 -22.65 17.64
N VAL A 85 29.97 -21.81 16.68
CA VAL A 85 29.39 -20.48 16.95
C VAL A 85 27.90 -20.55 16.74
N LYS A 86 27.13 -20.44 17.83
CA LYS A 86 25.65 -20.42 17.81
C LYS A 86 25.12 -19.01 17.56
N ASN A 87 23.89 -18.91 17.08
CA ASN A 87 23.15 -17.66 16.84
C ASN A 87 23.78 -16.72 15.81
N VAL A 88 24.49 -17.27 14.82
CA VAL A 88 25.01 -16.49 13.68
C VAL A 88 23.83 -16.07 12.80
N LYS A 89 23.57 -14.78 12.71
CA LYS A 89 22.43 -14.23 11.97
C LYS A 89 22.85 -13.85 10.57
N VAL A 90 22.13 -14.39 9.58
CA VAL A 90 22.28 -14.07 8.16
C VAL A 90 21.08 -13.28 7.68
N SER A 91 21.37 -12.17 7.01
CA SER A 91 20.36 -11.25 6.46
C SER A 91 20.48 -11.16 4.95
N GLU A 92 19.37 -10.88 4.28
CA GLU A 92 19.32 -10.84 2.82
C GLU A 92 20.29 -9.82 2.22
N SER A 93 21.00 -10.24 1.18
CA SER A 93 21.95 -9.41 0.40
C SER A 93 23.06 -8.74 1.23
N LEU A 94 23.27 -9.18 2.48
CA LEU A 94 24.31 -8.65 3.35
C LEU A 94 25.37 -9.70 3.67
N THR A 95 26.58 -9.21 4.00
CA THR A 95 27.68 -10.03 4.49
C THR A 95 27.64 -10.06 6.02
N THR A 96 27.56 -11.24 6.61
CA THR A 96 27.77 -11.48 8.04
C THR A 96 29.25 -11.78 8.25
N ASN A 97 29.99 -10.86 8.87
CA ASN A 97 31.39 -11.05 9.17
C ASN A 97 31.54 -11.92 10.42
N LEU A 98 32.29 -13.05 10.31
CA LEU A 98 32.54 -13.98 11.38
C LEU A 98 34.01 -14.42 11.38
N ASN A 99 34.85 -13.74 12.15
CA ASN A 99 36.24 -14.11 12.32
C ASN A 99 36.40 -15.16 13.43
N LEU A 100 37.16 -16.19 13.17
CA LEU A 100 37.30 -17.36 14.03
C LEU A 100 38.75 -17.54 14.44
N SER A 101 39.01 -17.79 15.72
CA SER A 101 40.34 -18.15 16.22
C SER A 101 40.27 -19.55 16.81
N LEU A 102 41.25 -20.41 16.39
CA LEU A 102 41.32 -21.79 16.81
C LEU A 102 42.49 -22.00 17.77
N GLU A 103 42.24 -22.73 18.83
CA GLU A 103 43.25 -23.18 19.81
C GLU A 103 43.85 -24.53 19.39
N VAL A 104 45.14 -24.74 19.56
CA VAL A 104 45.77 -26.02 19.32
C VAL A 104 45.19 -27.08 20.29
N SER A 105 44.80 -28.23 19.75
CA SER A 105 44.29 -29.35 20.53
C SER A 105 45.33 -30.47 20.65
N ALA A 106 45.55 -30.96 21.85
CA ALA A 106 46.32 -32.14 22.10
C ALA A 106 45.49 -33.46 22.00
N LEU A 107 44.16 -33.34 21.94
CA LEU A 107 43.17 -34.44 21.84
C LEU A 107 42.18 -34.15 20.72
N GLU A 108 41.98 -35.12 19.81
CA GLU A 108 40.92 -35.00 18.79
C GLU A 108 39.56 -35.00 19.46
N GLY A 109 38.68 -34.02 19.07
CA GLY A 109 37.26 -33.98 19.44
C GLY A 109 36.88 -32.98 20.54
N GLU A 110 37.80 -32.14 21.02
CA GLU A 110 37.41 -31.01 21.89
C GLU A 110 36.65 -29.95 21.09
N VAL A 111 35.46 -29.54 21.55
CA VAL A 111 34.62 -28.51 20.92
C VAL A 111 34.47 -27.32 21.86
N VAL A 112 34.75 -26.14 21.37
CA VAL A 112 34.48 -24.86 22.06
C VAL A 112 33.21 -24.25 21.52
N GLU A 113 32.23 -24.06 22.38
CA GLU A 113 30.96 -23.38 22.02
C GLU A 113 31.03 -21.89 22.32
N ILE A 114 30.73 -21.07 21.34
CA ILE A 114 30.65 -19.61 21.43
C ILE A 114 29.26 -19.17 20.97
N VAL A 115 28.69 -18.19 21.63
CA VAL A 115 27.46 -17.54 21.17
C VAL A 115 27.83 -16.25 20.44
N ALA A 116 27.47 -16.15 19.16
CA ALA A 116 27.79 -14.98 18.38
C ALA A 116 27.06 -13.74 18.94
N GLU A 117 27.84 -12.70 19.17
CA GLU A 117 27.25 -11.37 19.39
C GLU A 117 26.95 -10.70 18.04
N ARG A 118 25.70 -10.36 17.82
CA ARG A 118 25.31 -9.66 16.58
C ARG A 118 26.02 -8.30 16.50
N PRO A 119 26.74 -7.96 15.41
CA PRO A 119 27.15 -6.59 15.17
C PRO A 119 25.94 -5.65 15.14
N ILE A 120 26.01 -4.51 15.82
CA ILE A 120 24.90 -3.52 15.84
C ILE A 120 24.96 -2.65 14.58
N ILE A 121 26.15 -2.45 14.03
CA ILE A 121 26.40 -1.74 12.76
C ILE A 121 26.96 -2.71 11.73
N ASN A 122 26.67 -2.41 10.47
CA ASN A 122 27.27 -3.13 9.33
C ASN A 122 28.34 -2.23 8.69
N LEU A 123 29.61 -2.61 8.84
CA LEU A 123 30.72 -1.82 8.33
C LEU A 123 30.85 -1.85 6.80
N SER A 124 30.21 -2.80 6.13
CA SER A 124 30.22 -2.94 4.67
C SER A 124 28.95 -2.42 3.98
N ALA A 125 28.06 -1.75 4.74
CA ALA A 125 26.84 -1.18 4.16
C ALA A 125 27.14 0.15 3.44
N THR A 126 26.95 0.18 2.14
CA THR A 126 27.14 1.37 1.31
C THR A 126 25.86 2.20 1.15
N ASN A 127 24.74 1.77 1.75
CA ASN A 127 23.43 2.41 1.67
C ASN A 127 22.66 2.32 3.00
N THR A 128 21.54 3.06 3.11
CA THR A 128 20.67 2.98 4.28
C THR A 128 19.68 1.81 4.13
N THR A 129 20.02 0.68 4.73
CA THR A 129 19.15 -0.52 4.79
C THR A 129 18.69 -0.76 6.22
N ARG A 130 17.38 -0.98 6.41
CA ARG A 130 16.76 -1.37 7.68
C ARG A 130 16.26 -2.80 7.60
N LEU A 131 16.67 -3.61 8.56
CA LEU A 131 16.28 -5.01 8.68
C LEU A 131 15.40 -5.18 9.90
N ILE A 132 14.21 -5.73 9.70
CA ILE A 132 13.24 -6.02 10.75
C ILE A 132 12.98 -7.53 10.73
N ASP A 133 13.41 -8.19 11.79
CA ASP A 133 13.38 -9.64 11.90
C ASP A 133 12.10 -10.13 12.56
N LYS A 134 11.78 -11.41 12.38
CA LYS A 134 10.59 -12.07 12.97
C LYS A 134 10.46 -11.85 14.48
N ASP A 135 11.56 -11.84 15.23
CA ASP A 135 11.55 -11.68 16.69
C ASP A 135 11.08 -10.28 17.10
N VAL A 136 11.41 -9.27 16.30
CA VAL A 136 10.93 -7.89 16.47
C VAL A 136 9.47 -7.81 16.03
N ILE A 137 9.14 -8.35 14.83
CA ILE A 137 7.78 -8.35 14.25
C ILE A 137 6.77 -9.00 15.21
N LYS A 138 7.13 -10.12 15.82
CA LYS A 138 6.27 -10.85 16.77
C LYS A 138 5.86 -10.02 17.98
N ASN A 139 6.75 -9.16 18.48
CA ASN A 139 6.53 -8.36 19.69
C ASN A 139 5.98 -6.96 19.39
N MET A 140 5.93 -6.54 18.13
CA MET A 140 5.39 -5.23 17.74
C MET A 140 3.90 -5.10 18.07
N VAL A 141 3.51 -3.88 18.41
CA VAL A 141 2.09 -3.50 18.62
C VAL A 141 1.33 -3.36 17.31
N ILE A 142 2.02 -3.06 16.22
CA ILE A 142 1.45 -2.86 14.88
C ILE A 142 1.64 -4.09 13.99
N ARG A 143 0.79 -4.23 12.99
CA ARG A 143 0.77 -5.35 12.05
C ARG A 143 0.82 -4.87 10.59
N GLY A 144 1.34 -5.74 9.72
CA GLY A 144 1.43 -5.50 8.28
C GLY A 144 2.71 -4.79 7.84
N VAL A 145 3.23 -5.20 6.67
CA VAL A 145 4.51 -4.72 6.11
C VAL A 145 4.54 -3.20 5.97
N THR A 146 3.50 -2.62 5.39
CA THR A 146 3.41 -1.17 5.13
C THR A 146 3.47 -0.35 6.43
N ASN A 147 2.74 -0.76 7.47
CA ASN A 147 2.73 -0.09 8.77
C ASN A 147 4.09 -0.20 9.49
N ILE A 148 4.74 -1.37 9.39
CA ILE A 148 6.08 -1.59 9.97
C ILE A 148 7.12 -0.71 9.27
N VAL A 149 7.04 -0.58 7.93
CA VAL A 149 7.91 0.29 7.14
C VAL A 149 7.69 1.77 7.49
N ALA A 150 6.47 2.19 7.76
CA ALA A 150 6.11 3.55 8.15
C ALA A 150 6.80 4.03 9.44
N LEU A 151 7.24 3.11 10.31
CA LEU A 151 8.00 3.45 11.53
C LEU A 151 9.49 3.70 11.27
N GLN A 152 10.00 3.34 10.11
CA GLN A 152 11.43 3.40 9.83
C GLN A 152 11.86 4.82 9.44
N THR A 153 13.13 5.14 9.68
CA THR A 153 13.71 6.42 9.26
C THR A 153 13.55 6.66 7.76
N GLY A 154 13.20 7.88 7.39
CA GLY A 154 12.95 8.28 6.00
C GLY A 154 11.55 7.95 5.49
N ALA A 155 10.70 7.27 6.26
CA ALA A 155 9.31 7.02 5.94
C ALA A 155 8.39 8.00 6.70
N VAL A 156 7.31 8.42 6.04
CA VAL A 156 6.27 9.32 6.56
C VAL A 156 4.92 8.75 6.20
N ALA A 157 4.01 8.60 7.15
CA ALA A 157 2.65 8.14 6.93
C ALA A 157 1.66 9.31 7.02
N VAL A 158 1.01 9.65 5.92
CA VAL A 158 0.03 10.73 5.83
C VAL A 158 -1.14 10.28 4.96
N GLY A 159 -2.38 10.51 5.40
CA GLY A 159 -3.57 10.22 4.62
C GLY A 159 -3.70 8.77 4.14
N GLY A 160 -3.19 7.79 4.92
CA GLY A 160 -3.18 6.38 4.56
C GLY A 160 -2.05 5.96 3.59
N GLY A 161 -1.28 6.90 3.05
CA GLY A 161 -0.11 6.64 2.21
C GLY A 161 1.20 6.60 2.99
N VAL A 162 2.18 5.81 2.52
CA VAL A 162 3.56 5.82 3.03
C VAL A 162 4.46 6.48 2.00
N TYR A 163 5.05 7.59 2.37
CA TYR A 163 5.94 8.40 1.56
C TYR A 163 7.36 8.21 2.03
N VAL A 164 8.25 7.79 1.15
CA VAL A 164 9.65 7.52 1.52
C VAL A 164 10.55 8.58 0.94
N ARG A 165 11.27 9.28 1.83
CA ARG A 165 12.14 10.40 1.46
C ARG A 165 11.46 11.36 0.50
N GLY A 166 10.22 11.77 0.84
CA GLY A 166 9.42 12.73 0.08
C GLY A 166 9.05 12.33 -1.35
N SER A 167 9.13 11.05 -1.70
CA SER A 167 8.54 10.50 -2.92
C SER A 167 7.02 10.41 -2.80
N ARG A 168 6.31 10.39 -3.91
CA ARG A 168 4.87 10.06 -3.92
C ARG A 168 4.64 8.65 -3.38
N ALA A 169 3.49 8.37 -2.79
CA ALA A 169 3.19 7.08 -2.15
C ALA A 169 3.35 5.85 -3.08
N GLY A 170 3.08 6.02 -4.38
CA GLY A 170 3.25 4.99 -5.40
C GLY A 170 4.69 4.72 -5.86
N ASP A 171 5.68 5.46 -5.34
CA ASP A 171 7.07 5.37 -5.80
C ASP A 171 7.86 4.20 -5.20
N MET A 172 7.21 3.40 -4.36
CA MET A 172 7.82 2.27 -3.66
C MET A 172 7.71 0.97 -4.45
N ALA A 173 8.78 0.17 -4.47
CA ALA A 173 8.74 -1.22 -4.91
C ALA A 173 8.57 -2.17 -3.73
N TYR A 174 7.62 -3.09 -3.82
CA TYR A 174 7.38 -4.13 -2.84
C TYR A 174 7.60 -5.51 -3.46
N TYR A 175 8.36 -6.34 -2.77
CA TYR A 175 8.62 -7.73 -3.15
C TYR A 175 8.26 -8.67 -2.01
N VAL A 176 7.72 -9.83 -2.35
CA VAL A 176 7.52 -10.97 -1.44
C VAL A 176 8.20 -12.18 -2.07
N ASP A 177 9.25 -12.69 -1.44
CA ASP A 177 10.06 -13.81 -1.97
C ASP A 177 10.51 -13.63 -3.44
N GLY A 178 10.74 -12.39 -3.86
CA GLY A 178 11.15 -12.03 -5.22
C GLY A 178 10.01 -11.73 -6.20
N VAL A 179 8.76 -11.94 -5.81
CA VAL A 179 7.59 -11.49 -6.61
C VAL A 179 7.35 -10.00 -6.38
N TYR A 180 7.25 -9.23 -7.44
CA TYR A 180 6.85 -7.81 -7.38
C TYR A 180 5.35 -7.72 -7.14
N THR A 181 4.92 -7.17 -5.99
CA THR A 181 3.52 -7.18 -5.52
C THR A 181 2.82 -5.83 -5.64
N VAL A 182 3.43 -4.89 -6.36
CA VAL A 182 2.79 -3.60 -6.64
C VAL A 182 1.86 -3.75 -7.84
N ASN A 183 0.61 -3.33 -7.67
CA ASN A 183 -0.34 -3.26 -8.77
C ASN A 183 0.09 -2.16 -9.77
N PRO A 184 0.45 -2.47 -11.01
CA PRO A 184 0.99 -1.49 -11.95
C PRO A 184 -0.07 -0.47 -12.41
N PHE A 185 -1.34 -0.78 -12.26
CA PHE A 185 -2.46 0.09 -12.65
C PHE A 185 -2.74 1.20 -11.64
N THR A 186 -2.40 0.99 -10.35
CA THR A 186 -2.64 1.97 -9.26
C THR A 186 -1.39 2.33 -8.47
N LEU A 187 -0.29 1.61 -8.63
CA LEU A 187 0.95 1.63 -7.82
C LEU A 187 0.73 1.33 -6.32
N GLY A 188 -0.41 0.75 -5.96
CA GLY A 188 -0.66 0.28 -4.60
C GLY A 188 0.01 -1.08 -4.32
N ASN A 189 0.53 -1.27 -3.11
CA ASN A 189 0.97 -2.61 -2.67
C ASN A 189 -0.24 -3.48 -2.34
N THR A 190 -0.39 -4.60 -3.03
CA THR A 190 -1.45 -5.58 -2.80
C THR A 190 -0.93 -6.88 -2.19
N GLY A 191 0.38 -6.99 -1.98
CA GLY A 191 1.01 -8.15 -1.33
C GLY A 191 0.77 -8.14 0.17
N VAL A 192 -0.13 -8.99 0.65
CA VAL A 192 -0.40 -9.17 2.08
C VAL A 192 0.27 -10.43 2.57
N VAL A 193 1.13 -10.29 3.59
CA VAL A 193 1.76 -11.40 4.30
C VAL A 193 1.41 -11.29 5.78
N SER A 194 0.89 -12.37 6.37
CA SER A 194 0.64 -12.43 7.82
C SER A 194 1.93 -12.17 8.61
N ASN A 195 1.84 -11.43 9.73
CA ASN A 195 3.00 -11.21 10.59
C ASN A 195 3.65 -12.55 11.03
N ASN A 196 2.85 -13.58 11.23
CA ASN A 196 3.32 -14.91 11.64
C ASN A 196 4.02 -15.69 10.50
N ALA A 197 3.90 -15.23 9.26
CA ALA A 197 4.54 -15.80 8.08
C ALA A 197 5.83 -15.08 7.66
N MET A 198 6.16 -13.92 8.26
CA MET A 198 7.35 -13.16 7.92
C MET A 198 8.59 -13.67 8.65
N GLU A 199 9.69 -13.88 7.94
CA GLU A 199 11.00 -14.12 8.52
C GLU A 199 11.79 -12.83 8.69
N GLN A 200 11.77 -11.97 7.64
CA GLN A 200 12.49 -10.69 7.64
C GLN A 200 11.83 -9.71 6.67
N ILE A 201 11.83 -8.44 7.03
CA ILE A 201 11.57 -7.32 6.13
C ILE A 201 12.88 -6.57 5.94
N SER A 202 13.30 -6.39 4.68
CA SER A 202 14.41 -5.52 4.28
C SER A 202 13.84 -4.26 3.65
N PHE A 203 14.12 -3.12 4.25
CA PHE A 203 13.70 -1.81 3.76
C PHE A 203 14.89 -0.96 3.37
N GLN A 204 15.00 -0.60 2.10
CA GLN A 204 16.02 0.29 1.54
C GLN A 204 15.35 1.61 1.17
N SER A 205 15.53 2.62 2.00
CA SER A 205 14.89 3.94 1.81
C SER A 205 15.57 4.79 0.74
N GLY A 206 16.70 4.35 0.21
CA GLY A 206 17.44 4.97 -0.87
C GLY A 206 18.68 4.17 -1.18
N GLY A 207 19.28 4.47 -2.33
CA GLY A 207 20.53 3.84 -2.70
C GLY A 207 20.48 2.33 -2.89
N PHE A 208 19.38 1.82 -3.27
CA PHE A 208 19.22 0.38 -3.46
C PHE A 208 20.02 -0.12 -4.64
N ASP A 209 20.46 -1.39 -4.54
CA ASP A 209 21.33 -2.06 -5.48
C ASP A 209 20.80 -2.07 -6.91
N ALA A 210 21.71 -2.21 -7.91
CA ALA A 210 21.36 -2.23 -9.34
C ALA A 210 20.39 -3.38 -9.72
N GLN A 211 20.31 -4.42 -8.90
CA GLN A 211 19.35 -5.51 -9.08
C GLN A 211 17.88 -5.08 -8.99
N PHE A 212 17.57 -3.98 -8.29
CA PHE A 212 16.21 -3.47 -8.15
C PHE A 212 15.94 -2.33 -9.13
N GLY A 213 14.82 -2.41 -9.83
CA GLY A 213 14.34 -1.39 -10.77
C GLY A 213 12.91 -0.98 -10.47
N ASN A 214 12.37 -0.11 -11.33
CA ASN A 214 10.99 0.32 -11.29
C ASN A 214 10.56 0.89 -9.92
N SER A 215 11.39 1.77 -9.35
CA SER A 215 11.10 2.48 -8.09
C SER A 215 11.86 3.80 -8.04
N ASN A 216 11.18 4.84 -7.59
CA ASN A 216 11.74 6.16 -7.32
C ASN A 216 11.88 6.44 -5.82
N GLY A 217 11.16 5.72 -4.95
CA GLY A 217 11.08 5.96 -3.52
C GLY A 217 12.02 5.10 -2.69
N GLY A 218 11.92 3.80 -2.86
CA GLY A 218 12.65 2.81 -2.08
C GLY A 218 12.18 1.40 -2.38
N VAL A 219 12.82 0.42 -1.75
CA VAL A 219 12.51 -1.00 -1.95
C VAL A 219 12.20 -1.65 -0.61
N VAL A 220 11.09 -2.39 -0.57
CA VAL A 220 10.72 -3.27 0.54
C VAL A 220 10.75 -4.70 0.04
N ASN A 221 11.58 -5.54 0.64
CA ASN A 221 11.59 -6.96 0.35
C ASN A 221 11.20 -7.76 1.58
N THR A 222 10.15 -8.56 1.46
CA THR A 222 9.64 -9.41 2.54
C THR A 222 10.00 -10.85 2.23
N THR A 223 10.77 -11.47 3.11
CA THR A 223 11.10 -12.89 3.07
C THR A 223 10.12 -13.64 3.96
N THR A 224 9.46 -14.65 3.39
CA THR A 224 8.55 -15.50 4.17
C THR A 224 9.31 -16.61 4.89
N ARG A 225 8.75 -17.06 6.01
CA ARG A 225 9.27 -18.21 6.77
C ARG A 225 9.28 -19.47 5.91
N THR A 226 10.21 -20.35 6.23
CA THR A 226 10.30 -21.69 5.67
C THR A 226 10.22 -22.73 6.77
N GLY A 227 10.01 -24.00 6.44
CA GLY A 227 10.03 -25.09 7.40
C GLY A 227 11.39 -25.25 8.06
N GLY A 228 11.39 -25.43 9.37
CA GLY A 228 12.59 -25.79 10.15
C GLY A 228 12.88 -27.30 10.11
N ASP A 229 13.90 -27.73 10.86
CA ASP A 229 14.27 -29.15 11.01
C ASP A 229 13.33 -29.92 11.95
N LYS A 230 12.49 -29.19 12.69
CA LYS A 230 11.41 -29.71 13.53
C LYS A 230 10.08 -29.12 13.11
N THR A 231 9.03 -29.92 13.20
CA THR A 231 7.67 -29.43 12.98
C THR A 231 7.31 -28.41 14.04
N SER A 232 6.87 -27.25 13.61
CA SER A 232 6.36 -26.16 14.44
C SER A 232 4.96 -25.77 13.99
N MET A 233 4.11 -25.43 14.95
CA MET A 233 2.75 -24.98 14.71
C MET A 233 2.48 -23.77 15.58
N GLY A 234 1.72 -22.80 15.08
CA GLY A 234 1.28 -21.65 15.82
C GLY A 234 -0.18 -21.33 15.51
N VAL A 235 -0.90 -20.94 16.54
CA VAL A 235 -2.28 -20.44 16.45
C VAL A 235 -2.33 -19.11 17.17
N GLU A 236 -3.02 -18.13 16.62
CA GLU A 236 -3.23 -16.83 17.26
C GLU A 236 -4.70 -16.42 17.07
N TYR A 237 -5.32 -15.97 18.12
CA TYR A 237 -6.65 -15.37 18.11
C TYR A 237 -6.62 -14.04 18.83
N VAL A 238 -7.18 -12.99 18.21
CA VAL A 238 -7.27 -11.64 18.76
C VAL A 238 -8.68 -11.12 18.58
N SER A 239 -9.23 -10.51 19.62
CA SER A 239 -10.53 -9.83 19.56
C SER A 239 -10.46 -8.51 20.30
N ASP A 240 -11.20 -7.51 19.85
CA ASP A 240 -11.31 -6.27 20.60
C ASP A 240 -12.31 -6.40 21.76
N LEU A 241 -12.12 -5.50 22.73
CA LEU A 241 -12.94 -5.37 23.94
C LEU A 241 -13.68 -4.03 23.84
N GLY A 242 -14.92 -4.01 24.26
CA GLY A 242 -15.73 -2.80 24.32
C GLY A 242 -17.22 -3.10 24.12
N GLY A 243 -18.03 -2.05 24.26
CA GLY A 243 -19.47 -2.07 24.03
C GLY A 243 -19.83 -1.74 22.58
N ALA A 244 -21.12 -1.77 22.28
CA ALA A 244 -21.68 -1.27 21.03
C ALA A 244 -21.54 0.26 20.93
N ALA A 245 -21.85 0.83 19.79
CA ALA A 245 -21.88 2.27 19.61
C ALA A 245 -22.88 2.93 20.59
N SER A 246 -22.48 4.03 21.19
CA SER A 246 -23.28 4.77 22.18
C SER A 246 -23.09 6.28 22.03
N THR A 247 -23.84 7.06 22.81
CA THR A 247 -23.72 8.52 22.87
C THR A 247 -22.60 8.99 23.82
N ASP A 248 -21.97 8.08 24.55
CA ASP A 248 -20.90 8.39 25.48
C ASP A 248 -19.52 8.28 24.83
N LYS A 249 -18.84 9.40 24.69
CA LYS A 249 -17.50 9.49 24.09
C LYS A 249 -16.43 8.77 24.90
N ASP A 250 -16.58 8.72 26.22
CA ASP A 250 -15.56 8.17 27.14
C ASP A 250 -15.70 6.66 27.31
N GLU A 251 -16.78 6.07 26.82
CA GLU A 251 -16.99 4.64 26.83
C GLU A 251 -16.01 3.92 25.88
N LEU A 252 -15.63 2.72 26.25
CA LEU A 252 -14.80 1.87 25.40
C LEU A 252 -15.68 1.13 24.39
N HIS A 253 -15.53 1.46 23.12
CA HIS A 253 -16.29 0.86 22.01
C HIS A 253 -15.52 -0.28 21.35
N SER A 254 -16.24 -1.31 20.91
CA SER A 254 -15.76 -2.35 20.00
C SER A 254 -16.03 -1.93 18.56
N PHE A 255 -15.06 -2.22 17.68
CA PHE A 255 -15.16 -2.05 16.24
C PHE A 255 -15.24 -3.40 15.51
N GLY A 256 -15.56 -4.47 16.24
CA GLY A 256 -15.74 -5.83 15.73
C GLY A 256 -14.46 -6.50 15.26
N TYR A 257 -13.28 -6.03 15.72
CA TYR A 257 -12.01 -6.62 15.29
C TYR A 257 -11.84 -8.05 15.79
N ASN A 258 -11.70 -8.97 14.84
CA ASN A 258 -11.36 -10.36 15.10
C ASN A 258 -10.23 -10.80 14.16
N LEU A 259 -9.19 -11.40 14.71
CA LEU A 259 -8.11 -12.01 13.96
C LEU A 259 -7.95 -13.46 14.39
N MET A 260 -7.90 -14.34 13.41
CA MET A 260 -7.53 -15.74 13.58
C MET A 260 -6.37 -16.07 12.64
N SER A 261 -5.28 -16.55 13.17
CA SER A 261 -4.10 -16.94 12.39
C SER A 261 -3.65 -18.35 12.76
N PHE A 262 -3.26 -19.11 11.75
CA PHE A 262 -2.69 -20.43 11.88
C PHE A 262 -1.44 -20.53 11.01
N ASN A 263 -0.39 -21.13 11.52
CA ASN A 263 0.79 -21.45 10.73
C ASN A 263 1.37 -22.80 11.12
N VAL A 264 1.97 -23.50 10.14
CA VAL A 264 2.61 -24.78 10.34
C VAL A 264 3.80 -24.90 9.41
N GLY A 265 4.89 -25.50 9.89
CA GLY A 265 6.07 -25.75 9.06
C GLY A 265 6.96 -26.80 9.67
N GLY A 266 7.74 -27.47 8.82
CA GLY A 266 8.64 -28.54 9.26
C GLY A 266 9.22 -29.35 8.10
N PRO A 267 9.92 -30.46 8.42
CA PRO A 267 10.46 -31.35 7.41
C PRO A 267 9.38 -32.28 6.86
N LEU A 268 9.43 -32.58 5.55
CA LEU A 268 8.63 -33.63 4.90
C LEU A 268 9.44 -34.93 4.68
N GLY A 269 10.75 -34.90 4.98
CA GLY A 269 11.68 -35.99 4.82
C GLY A 269 12.88 -35.65 3.91
N GLY A 270 14.05 -36.16 4.21
CA GLY A 270 15.29 -35.76 3.55
C GLY A 270 15.51 -34.26 3.66
N ASN A 271 15.80 -33.65 2.53
CA ASN A 271 16.08 -32.19 2.41
C ASN A 271 14.83 -31.37 2.08
N LEU A 272 13.62 -31.94 2.12
CA LEU A 272 12.38 -31.25 1.77
C LEU A 272 11.69 -30.70 3.02
N LYS A 273 11.39 -29.39 2.99
CA LYS A 273 10.73 -28.65 4.08
C LYS A 273 9.50 -27.93 3.54
N TYR A 274 8.52 -27.71 4.41
CA TYR A 274 7.28 -26.99 4.06
C TYR A 274 6.96 -25.93 5.08
N PHE A 275 6.26 -24.89 4.63
CA PHE A 275 5.64 -23.89 5.48
C PHE A 275 4.30 -23.47 4.89
N GLY A 276 3.30 -23.25 5.75
CA GLY A 276 1.99 -22.71 5.39
C GLY A 276 1.44 -21.83 6.49
N SER A 277 0.75 -20.77 6.12
CA SER A 277 0.04 -19.89 7.03
C SER A 277 -1.31 -19.47 6.47
N PHE A 278 -2.25 -19.24 7.37
CA PHE A 278 -3.57 -18.67 7.10
C PHE A 278 -3.84 -17.57 8.13
N GLU A 279 -4.40 -16.45 7.71
CA GLU A 279 -4.87 -15.38 8.58
C GLU A 279 -6.22 -14.89 8.07
N ARG A 280 -7.21 -14.82 8.95
CA ARG A 280 -8.47 -14.11 8.72
C ARG A 280 -8.55 -12.93 9.65
N VAL A 281 -8.85 -11.76 9.10
CA VAL A 281 -9.17 -10.55 9.84
C VAL A 281 -10.57 -10.12 9.44
N SER A 282 -11.44 -9.87 10.42
CA SER A 282 -12.73 -9.20 10.22
C SER A 282 -12.85 -8.01 11.15
N VAL A 283 -13.50 -6.97 10.68
CA VAL A 283 -13.84 -5.77 11.44
C VAL A 283 -15.24 -5.32 11.02
N ASP A 284 -16.01 -4.79 11.95
CA ASP A 284 -17.32 -4.20 11.65
C ASP A 284 -17.20 -2.76 11.15
N ASP A 285 -16.10 -2.08 11.52
CA ASP A 285 -15.75 -0.75 11.01
C ASP A 285 -14.27 -0.71 10.64
N ALA A 286 -13.97 -0.58 9.34
CA ALA A 286 -12.61 -0.52 8.81
C ALA A 286 -11.93 0.84 9.05
N SER A 287 -12.70 1.87 9.40
CA SER A 287 -12.24 3.25 9.59
C SER A 287 -12.76 3.84 10.93
N PRO A 288 -12.33 3.31 12.08
CA PRO A 288 -12.70 3.86 13.39
C PRO A 288 -12.29 5.32 13.54
N SER A 289 -13.07 6.11 14.29
CA SER A 289 -12.80 7.52 14.51
C SER A 289 -13.03 7.95 15.95
N THR A 290 -12.27 8.95 16.41
CA THR A 290 -12.52 9.63 17.69
C THR A 290 -13.72 10.59 17.62
N SER A 291 -14.19 10.96 16.42
CA SER A 291 -15.37 11.78 16.23
C SER A 291 -16.64 10.94 16.23
N TYR A 292 -17.75 11.57 16.60
CA TYR A 292 -19.07 10.95 16.47
C TYR A 292 -19.53 10.91 15.01
N TYR A 293 -20.54 10.11 14.76
CA TYR A 293 -21.33 10.13 13.53
C TYR A 293 -22.81 10.28 13.90
N PRO A 294 -23.59 11.07 13.13
CA PRO A 294 -25.03 11.16 13.34
C PRO A 294 -25.72 9.85 12.95
N SER A 295 -26.73 9.47 13.71
CA SER A 295 -27.60 8.33 13.43
C SER A 295 -29.06 8.73 13.70
N MET A 296 -29.98 8.19 12.92
CA MET A 296 -31.41 8.43 13.11
C MET A 296 -32.22 7.23 12.68
N THR A 297 -33.43 7.12 13.22
CA THR A 297 -34.43 6.12 12.84
C THR A 297 -35.24 6.63 11.67
N ARG A 298 -35.48 5.76 10.72
CA ARG A 298 -36.29 6.04 9.55
C ARG A 298 -37.50 5.11 9.49
N THR A 299 -38.65 5.67 9.12
CA THR A 299 -39.88 4.92 8.83
C THR A 299 -40.48 5.43 7.53
N THR A 300 -40.79 4.53 6.60
CA THR A 300 -41.42 4.88 5.32
C THR A 300 -42.86 4.38 5.32
N GLY A 301 -43.78 5.21 4.85
CA GLY A 301 -45.21 4.95 4.75
C GLY A 301 -45.86 5.66 3.55
N ASP A 302 -47.15 5.51 3.37
CA ASP A 302 -47.91 6.24 2.37
C ASP A 302 -48.03 7.74 2.70
N SER A 303 -48.57 8.53 1.78
CA SER A 303 -48.78 9.98 1.98
C SER A 303 -49.63 10.32 3.19
N ALA A 304 -50.58 9.47 3.55
CA ALA A 304 -51.40 9.66 4.76
C ALA A 304 -50.53 9.47 6.04
N PHE A 305 -49.55 8.58 6.03
CA PHE A 305 -48.60 8.43 7.12
C PHE A 305 -47.72 9.68 7.27
N GLY A 306 -47.21 10.22 6.18
CA GLY A 306 -46.40 11.44 6.19
C GLY A 306 -47.18 12.67 6.68
N ALA A 307 -48.43 12.88 6.21
CA ALA A 307 -49.31 13.96 6.67
C ALA A 307 -49.60 13.85 8.16
N ALA A 308 -49.84 12.63 8.69
CA ALA A 308 -50.08 12.44 10.11
C ALA A 308 -48.80 12.71 10.95
N ALA A 309 -47.64 12.38 10.44
CA ALA A 309 -46.36 12.65 11.11
C ALA A 309 -46.05 14.17 11.12
N GLU A 310 -46.28 14.85 10.01
CA GLU A 310 -46.12 16.31 9.90
C GLU A 310 -47.07 17.06 10.83
N GLU A 311 -48.32 16.60 10.98
CA GLU A 311 -49.27 17.18 11.89
C GLU A 311 -48.87 17.02 13.39
N LEU A 312 -48.22 15.91 13.72
CA LEU A 312 -47.71 15.65 15.06
C LEU A 312 -46.43 16.42 15.40
N GLY A 313 -45.64 16.77 14.39
CA GLY A 313 -44.29 17.32 14.52
C GLY A 313 -44.15 18.81 14.30
N GLY A 314 -45.23 19.53 14.12
CA GLY A 314 -45.13 20.95 13.80
C GLY A 314 -44.20 21.70 14.74
N LEU A 315 -42.94 21.98 14.26
CA LEU A 315 -42.02 22.98 14.80
C LEU A 315 -41.16 22.61 16.03
N ILE A 316 -40.63 21.43 16.10
CA ILE A 316 -39.52 21.17 17.02
C ILE A 316 -38.20 21.48 16.28
N ASP A 317 -37.63 22.66 16.57
CA ASP A 317 -36.35 23.09 15.97
C ASP A 317 -35.12 22.48 16.66
N ASP A 318 -35.32 21.78 17.77
CA ASP A 318 -34.22 21.14 18.50
C ASP A 318 -34.11 19.63 18.17
N VAL A 319 -33.12 19.28 17.38
CA VAL A 319 -32.83 17.88 16.99
C VAL A 319 -32.52 16.95 18.18
N ASN A 320 -32.20 17.49 19.36
CA ASN A 320 -31.99 16.72 20.57
C ASN A 320 -33.30 16.49 21.35
N ASP A 321 -34.43 17.06 20.93
CA ASP A 321 -35.72 16.77 21.52
C ASP A 321 -36.10 15.31 21.22
N PRO A 322 -36.53 14.53 22.20
CA PRO A 322 -36.93 13.13 22.00
C PRO A 322 -38.05 12.92 20.98
N ASP A 323 -38.90 13.93 20.82
CA ASP A 323 -40.07 13.88 19.92
C ASP A 323 -39.76 14.50 18.53
N TRP A 324 -38.46 14.91 18.31
CA TRP A 324 -38.06 15.46 17.03
C TRP A 324 -38.24 14.48 15.88
N HIS A 325 -38.79 14.96 14.77
CA HIS A 325 -38.88 14.24 13.52
C HIS A 325 -38.89 15.18 12.31
N ALA A 326 -38.51 14.67 11.13
CA ALA A 326 -38.59 15.36 9.86
C ALA A 326 -39.23 14.44 8.82
N VAL A 327 -39.94 15.05 7.86
CA VAL A 327 -40.69 14.33 6.81
C VAL A 327 -40.16 14.71 5.44
N SER A 328 -39.95 13.71 4.59
CA SER A 328 -39.62 13.88 3.17
C SER A 328 -40.69 13.26 2.29
N TRP A 329 -41.07 13.98 1.22
CA TRP A 329 -42.04 13.52 0.22
C TRP A 329 -41.32 13.25 -1.12
N ASP A 330 -41.74 12.24 -1.86
CA ASP A 330 -41.17 11.96 -3.19
C ASP A 330 -41.80 12.84 -4.31
N GLY A 331 -42.86 13.54 -4.03
CA GLY A 331 -43.45 14.56 -4.93
C GLY A 331 -44.12 14.04 -6.20
N ASP A 332 -44.31 12.72 -6.35
CA ASP A 332 -45.04 12.14 -7.48
C ASP A 332 -46.47 11.74 -7.08
N THR A 333 -47.44 12.30 -7.77
CA THR A 333 -48.85 12.35 -7.36
C THR A 333 -49.63 11.04 -7.44
N ALA A 334 -49.03 9.93 -7.82
CA ALA A 334 -49.76 8.67 -8.05
C ALA A 334 -49.49 7.60 -6.96
N ALA A 335 -48.41 7.70 -6.21
CA ALA A 335 -48.05 6.77 -5.14
C ALA A 335 -47.09 7.45 -4.14
N ASP A 336 -47.55 8.59 -3.59
CA ASP A 336 -46.74 9.37 -2.66
C ASP A 336 -46.35 8.54 -1.45
N THR A 337 -45.07 8.31 -1.28
CA THR A 337 -44.49 7.76 -0.05
C THR A 337 -43.88 8.88 0.77
N ALA A 338 -44.11 8.84 2.06
CA ALA A 338 -43.49 9.73 3.01
C ALA A 338 -42.46 8.98 3.83
N THR A 339 -41.33 9.60 4.08
CA THR A 339 -40.31 9.08 4.97
C THR A 339 -40.17 9.99 6.17
N VAL A 340 -40.34 9.42 7.35
CA VAL A 340 -40.17 10.12 8.63
C VAL A 340 -38.83 9.74 9.24
N TYR A 341 -38.05 10.73 9.59
CA TYR A 341 -36.81 10.62 10.33
C TYR A 341 -37.04 11.05 11.76
N SER A 342 -36.58 10.26 12.71
CA SER A 342 -36.77 10.54 14.13
C SER A 342 -35.61 10.01 14.96
N GLY A 343 -35.53 10.42 16.22
CA GLY A 343 -34.55 9.90 17.17
C GLY A 343 -33.11 10.20 16.78
N TYR A 344 -32.83 11.42 16.35
CA TYR A 344 -31.49 11.87 16.01
C TYR A 344 -30.53 11.70 17.19
N LYS A 345 -29.40 11.07 16.95
CA LYS A 345 -28.36 10.79 17.96
C LYS A 345 -26.96 10.97 17.37
N ARG A 346 -26.04 11.44 18.19
CA ARG A 346 -24.61 11.48 17.88
C ARG A 346 -23.96 10.26 18.54
N LEU A 347 -23.52 9.30 17.74
CA LEU A 347 -22.97 8.04 18.22
C LEU A 347 -21.46 8.00 18.06
N TYR A 348 -20.78 7.45 19.06
CA TYR A 348 -19.39 7.04 19.02
C TYR A 348 -19.34 5.52 18.89
N GLY A 349 -18.32 5.00 18.20
CA GLY A 349 -18.15 3.56 18.00
C GLY A 349 -18.28 3.13 16.55
N SER A 350 -18.65 1.88 16.32
CA SER A 350 -18.70 1.28 14.99
C SER A 350 -19.82 1.83 14.13
N LYS A 351 -19.49 2.26 12.90
CA LYS A 351 -20.45 2.67 11.88
C LYS A 351 -21.10 1.47 11.20
N GLU A 352 -22.35 1.60 10.79
CA GLU A 352 -23.07 0.56 10.06
C GLU A 352 -22.49 0.38 8.64
N ASN A 353 -22.47 -0.87 8.17
CA ASN A 353 -22.04 -1.25 6.82
C ASN A 353 -20.65 -0.66 6.40
N ALA A 354 -19.74 -0.54 7.36
CA ALA A 354 -18.36 -0.08 7.16
C ALA A 354 -17.34 -1.21 7.34
N GLY A 355 -17.81 -2.46 7.30
CA GLY A 355 -17.02 -3.64 7.63
C GLY A 355 -16.07 -4.12 6.54
N LEU A 356 -15.10 -4.92 6.98
CA LEU A 356 -14.11 -5.56 6.12
C LEU A 356 -13.81 -6.98 6.62
N THR A 357 -13.75 -7.92 5.69
CA THR A 357 -13.18 -9.26 5.94
C THR A 357 -12.02 -9.48 4.97
N ARG A 358 -10.89 -9.98 5.49
CA ARG A 358 -9.71 -10.31 4.70
C ARG A 358 -9.18 -11.68 5.08
N ASP A 359 -9.02 -12.56 4.09
CA ASP A 359 -8.30 -13.83 4.20
C ASP A 359 -6.95 -13.72 3.51
N ALA A 360 -5.87 -14.11 4.19
CA ALA A 360 -4.53 -14.15 3.64
C ALA A 360 -3.91 -15.52 3.86
N MET A 361 -3.40 -16.12 2.80
CA MET A 361 -2.74 -17.41 2.80
C MET A 361 -1.36 -17.28 2.21
N THR A 362 -0.37 -17.94 2.82
CA THR A 362 0.99 -18.00 2.29
C THR A 362 1.53 -19.40 2.48
N GLY A 363 2.18 -19.93 1.44
CA GLY A 363 2.77 -21.26 1.54
C GLY A 363 4.01 -21.42 0.67
N ASN A 364 4.93 -22.28 1.13
CA ASN A 364 6.08 -22.67 0.35
C ASN A 364 6.58 -24.07 0.66
N LEU A 365 7.27 -24.63 -0.34
CA LEU A 365 8.04 -25.85 -0.25
C LEU A 365 9.49 -25.53 -0.58
N VAL A 366 10.42 -26.02 0.22
CA VAL A 366 11.85 -25.81 0.03
C VAL A 366 12.55 -27.16 0.01
N TYR A 367 13.30 -27.41 -1.06
CA TYR A 367 14.24 -28.50 -1.15
C TYR A 367 15.67 -27.92 -1.24
N ASP A 368 16.61 -28.41 -0.43
CA ASP A 368 17.98 -27.91 -0.40
C ASP A 368 18.98 -29.06 -0.52
N SER A 369 19.93 -28.92 -1.43
CA SER A 369 21.03 -29.86 -1.64
C SER A 369 22.37 -29.12 -1.81
N LYS A 370 23.49 -29.82 -1.79
CA LYS A 370 24.80 -29.20 -1.99
C LYS A 370 24.96 -28.47 -3.34
N ALA A 371 24.33 -28.99 -4.40
CA ALA A 371 24.49 -28.44 -5.75
C ALA A 371 23.42 -27.37 -6.09
N PHE A 372 22.25 -27.48 -5.50
CA PHE A 372 21.12 -26.58 -5.81
C PHE A 372 20.13 -26.51 -4.67
N SER A 373 19.38 -25.44 -4.63
CA SER A 373 18.24 -25.30 -3.73
C SER A 373 16.97 -24.81 -4.42
N VAL A 374 15.81 -25.09 -3.79
CA VAL A 374 14.46 -25.13 -4.37
C VAL A 374 13.46 -24.44 -3.47
N LYS A 375 12.85 -23.28 -3.87
CA LYS A 375 11.69 -22.73 -3.17
C LYS A 375 10.54 -22.49 -4.13
N LEU A 376 9.48 -23.33 -4.03
CA LEU A 376 8.18 -23.10 -4.65
C LEU A 376 7.25 -22.45 -3.64
N GLY A 377 6.50 -21.44 -4.05
CA GLY A 377 5.56 -20.86 -3.13
C GLY A 377 4.62 -19.87 -3.75
N GLY A 378 3.81 -19.27 -2.89
CA GLY A 378 2.87 -18.25 -3.29
C GLY A 378 2.08 -17.70 -2.12
N ALA A 379 1.32 -16.66 -2.42
CA ALA A 379 0.38 -16.04 -1.51
C ALA A 379 -0.96 -15.82 -2.22
N PHE A 380 -2.03 -15.92 -1.45
CA PHE A 380 -3.39 -15.61 -1.87
C PHE A 380 -4.02 -14.71 -0.82
N THR A 381 -4.67 -13.64 -1.28
CA THR A 381 -5.44 -12.74 -0.42
C THR A 381 -6.81 -12.51 -1.04
N SER A 382 -7.86 -12.66 -0.25
CA SER A 382 -9.21 -12.23 -0.59
C SER A 382 -9.63 -11.15 0.38
N LYS A 383 -10.18 -10.06 -0.13
CA LYS A 383 -10.72 -8.95 0.65
C LYS A 383 -12.15 -8.70 0.20
N ASP A 384 -13.06 -8.65 1.16
CA ASP A 384 -14.46 -8.27 1.00
C ASP A 384 -14.73 -7.11 1.94
N SER A 385 -15.23 -6.00 1.43
CA SER A 385 -15.55 -4.82 2.22
C SER A 385 -16.80 -4.12 1.72
N ARG A 386 -17.43 -3.40 2.63
CA ARG A 386 -18.55 -2.51 2.34
C ARG A 386 -18.26 -1.15 2.92
N GLY A 387 -18.68 -0.12 2.20
CA GLY A 387 -18.55 1.24 2.69
C GLY A 387 -17.11 1.69 2.95
N ASP A 388 -16.11 1.05 2.31
CA ASP A 388 -14.71 1.47 2.44
C ASP A 388 -14.54 2.85 1.79
N LEU A 389 -14.62 3.85 2.64
CA LEU A 389 -14.56 5.25 2.29
C LEU A 389 -13.13 5.70 1.97
N GLY A 390 -12.12 4.89 2.32
CA GLY A 390 -10.71 5.26 2.24
C GLY A 390 -10.12 5.31 0.84
N GLU A 391 -10.59 4.49 -0.10
CA GLU A 391 -9.97 4.40 -1.42
C GLU A 391 -10.75 5.10 -2.55
N SER A 392 -12.05 5.29 -2.39
CA SER A 392 -12.92 5.79 -3.47
C SER A 392 -13.09 7.31 -3.49
N ILE A 393 -12.42 8.05 -2.59
CA ILE A 393 -12.81 9.42 -2.30
C ILE A 393 -11.62 10.36 -2.36
N SER A 394 -10.95 10.35 -3.47
CA SER A 394 -10.06 11.46 -3.83
C SER A 394 -10.75 12.44 -4.79
N ASN A 395 -11.93 12.87 -4.50
CA ASN A 395 -12.40 14.07 -5.18
C ASN A 395 -12.14 15.28 -4.30
N SER A 396 -11.85 16.38 -4.93
CA SER A 396 -11.52 17.67 -4.32
C SER A 396 -12.59 18.26 -3.38
N GLN A 397 -13.65 17.51 -3.10
CA GLN A 397 -14.79 17.92 -2.28
C GLN A 397 -14.94 17.11 -0.98
N GLY A 398 -13.90 16.57 -0.43
CA GLY A 398 -13.67 15.91 0.87
C GLY A 398 -14.82 15.44 1.79
N ASP A 399 -16.00 16.00 1.62
CA ASP A 399 -17.17 15.75 2.48
C ASP A 399 -18.28 14.94 1.81
N TYR A 400 -18.25 14.84 0.49
CA TYR A 400 -19.32 14.22 -0.28
C TYR A 400 -19.63 12.76 0.12
N PRO A 401 -18.63 11.93 0.40
CA PRO A 401 -18.86 10.54 0.80
C PRO A 401 -19.43 10.38 2.19
N TYR A 402 -18.99 11.22 3.14
CA TYR A 402 -19.53 11.18 4.49
C TYR A 402 -21.02 11.53 4.48
N SER A 403 -21.42 12.63 3.85
CA SER A 403 -22.81 13.01 3.72
C SER A 403 -23.65 12.03 2.91
N TYR A 404 -23.03 11.36 1.91
CA TYR A 404 -23.67 10.32 1.12
C TYR A 404 -23.92 9.05 1.94
N THR A 405 -22.93 8.58 2.69
CA THR A 405 -23.01 7.33 3.43
C THR A 405 -23.81 7.44 4.71
N LEU A 406 -23.90 8.62 5.32
CA LEU A 406 -24.62 8.80 6.57
C LEU A 406 -26.09 8.39 6.47
N LEU A 407 -26.82 8.90 5.48
CA LEU A 407 -28.22 8.57 5.23
C LEU A 407 -28.40 7.35 4.30
N ASN A 408 -27.33 6.83 3.75
CA ASN A 408 -27.29 5.75 2.78
C ASN A 408 -26.40 4.58 3.21
N ALA A 409 -26.16 4.39 4.50
CA ALA A 409 -25.31 3.31 4.99
C ALA A 409 -25.76 1.93 4.47
N MET A 410 -27.05 1.72 4.24
CA MET A 410 -27.59 0.47 3.66
C MET A 410 -27.22 0.29 2.19
N ASN A 411 -26.98 1.38 1.45
CA ASN A 411 -26.70 1.39 0.01
C ASN A 411 -25.21 1.59 -0.31
N THR A 412 -24.33 1.45 0.70
CA THR A 412 -22.88 1.51 0.46
C THR A 412 -22.46 0.42 -0.52
N PRO A 413 -21.54 0.72 -1.44
CA PRO A 413 -21.08 -0.25 -2.43
C PRO A 413 -20.40 -1.45 -1.78
N TYR A 414 -20.41 -2.58 -2.46
CA TYR A 414 -19.49 -3.66 -2.15
C TYR A 414 -18.18 -3.49 -2.90
N TRP A 415 -17.14 -4.08 -2.33
CA TRP A 415 -15.82 -4.11 -2.89
C TRP A 415 -15.19 -5.47 -2.61
N GLU A 416 -15.04 -6.27 -3.64
CA GLU A 416 -14.38 -7.56 -3.57
C GLU A 416 -13.06 -7.51 -4.32
N SER A 417 -11.98 -8.04 -3.75
CA SER A 417 -10.71 -8.16 -4.45
C SER A 417 -9.99 -9.46 -4.10
N GLU A 418 -9.32 -10.04 -5.07
CA GLU A 418 -8.47 -11.20 -4.91
C GLU A 418 -7.07 -10.89 -5.44
N THR A 419 -6.04 -11.19 -4.66
CA THR A 419 -4.64 -11.11 -5.09
C THR A 419 -4.03 -12.49 -5.03
N GLN A 420 -3.39 -12.92 -6.10
CA GLN A 420 -2.66 -14.17 -6.18
C GLN A 420 -1.24 -13.91 -6.66
N SER A 421 -0.26 -14.44 -5.95
CA SER A 421 1.13 -14.45 -6.37
C SER A 421 1.69 -15.87 -6.27
N MET A 422 2.44 -16.26 -7.29
CA MET A 422 3.13 -17.54 -7.31
C MET A 422 4.57 -17.32 -7.75
N TYR A 423 5.46 -18.11 -7.22
CA TYR A 423 6.85 -18.04 -7.60
C TYR A 423 7.53 -19.41 -7.58
N ALA A 424 8.58 -19.45 -8.37
CA ALA A 424 9.49 -20.54 -8.47
C ALA A 424 10.92 -19.96 -8.49
N ASN A 425 11.67 -20.19 -7.39
CA ASN A 425 13.01 -19.65 -7.18
C ASN A 425 14.09 -20.73 -7.30
N PHE A 426 15.11 -20.55 -8.14
CA PHE A 426 16.23 -21.45 -8.40
C PHE A 426 17.53 -20.89 -7.85
N THR A 427 18.33 -21.63 -7.06
CA THR A 427 19.76 -21.38 -6.96
C THR A 427 20.54 -22.60 -7.42
N LEU A 428 21.41 -22.41 -8.37
CA LEU A 428 22.42 -23.38 -8.80
C LEU A 428 23.77 -22.95 -8.25
N ARG A 429 24.38 -23.74 -7.39
CA ARG A 429 25.72 -23.51 -6.85
C ARG A 429 26.74 -24.05 -7.81
N LEU A 430 27.49 -23.15 -8.44
CA LEU A 430 28.45 -23.48 -9.50
C LEU A 430 29.86 -23.76 -8.95
N GLY A 431 30.03 -23.54 -7.65
CA GLY A 431 31.27 -23.73 -6.91
C GLY A 431 31.23 -23.08 -5.54
N ALA A 432 32.37 -22.98 -4.86
CA ALA A 432 32.42 -22.31 -3.55
C ALA A 432 32.23 -20.78 -3.64
N THR A 433 32.54 -20.19 -4.82
CA THR A 433 32.61 -18.75 -5.02
C THR A 433 31.54 -18.22 -5.96
N SER A 434 30.69 -19.08 -6.53
CA SER A 434 29.70 -18.60 -7.49
C SER A 434 28.40 -19.38 -7.45
N PHE A 435 27.29 -18.66 -7.73
CA PHE A 435 25.96 -19.24 -7.91
C PHE A 435 25.15 -18.45 -8.93
N ALA A 436 24.15 -19.11 -9.50
CA ALA A 436 23.15 -18.48 -10.35
C ALA A 436 21.76 -18.66 -9.72
N LYS A 437 20.93 -17.62 -9.79
CA LYS A 437 19.53 -17.65 -9.36
C LYS A 437 18.63 -17.40 -10.54
N ILE A 438 17.51 -18.12 -10.61
CA ILE A 438 16.41 -17.87 -11.55
C ILE A 438 15.14 -17.75 -10.72
N ASN A 439 14.39 -16.70 -10.90
CA ASN A 439 13.05 -16.52 -10.34
C ASN A 439 12.05 -16.48 -11.48
N LEU A 440 11.06 -17.35 -11.44
CA LEU A 440 9.86 -17.27 -12.27
C LEU A 440 8.70 -16.83 -11.37
N SER A 441 7.94 -15.88 -11.81
CA SER A 441 6.87 -15.31 -11.00
C SER A 441 5.61 -15.06 -11.82
N SER A 442 4.46 -15.18 -11.15
CA SER A 442 3.16 -14.79 -11.65
C SER A 442 2.44 -14.01 -10.56
N TYR A 443 1.78 -12.96 -10.95
CA TYR A 443 0.96 -12.13 -10.10
C TYR A 443 -0.36 -11.86 -10.81
N ASN A 444 -1.46 -11.92 -10.06
CA ASN A 444 -2.78 -11.56 -10.55
C ASN A 444 -3.57 -10.82 -9.46
N TYR A 445 -4.27 -9.77 -9.84
CA TYR A 445 -5.12 -8.95 -8.99
C TYR A 445 -6.46 -8.74 -9.71
N ASN A 446 -7.52 -9.27 -9.12
CA ASN A 446 -8.89 -9.08 -9.55
C ASN A 446 -9.62 -8.22 -8.55
N ARG A 447 -10.47 -7.33 -9.05
CA ARG A 447 -11.31 -6.46 -8.24
C ARG A 447 -12.64 -6.24 -8.91
N GLU A 448 -13.71 -6.32 -8.12
CA GLU A 448 -15.06 -5.96 -8.53
C GLU A 448 -15.68 -5.00 -7.50
N TYR A 449 -16.45 -4.03 -7.98
CA TYR A 449 -16.98 -2.96 -7.18
C TYR A 449 -18.29 -2.44 -7.78
N GLY A 450 -19.31 -2.14 -6.96
CA GLY A 450 -20.59 -1.66 -7.43
C GLY A 450 -21.70 -1.70 -6.40
N ASP A 451 -22.96 -1.65 -6.82
CA ASP A 451 -24.10 -1.81 -5.92
C ASP A 451 -24.12 -3.23 -5.33
N HIS A 452 -24.17 -3.32 -4.00
CA HIS A 452 -24.03 -4.60 -3.29
C HIS A 452 -25.19 -5.59 -3.55
N ARG A 453 -26.37 -5.09 -3.98
CA ARG A 453 -27.57 -5.91 -4.22
C ARG A 453 -27.53 -6.57 -5.58
N HIS A 454 -27.12 -5.83 -6.59
CA HIS A 454 -27.23 -6.24 -7.99
C HIS A 454 -25.89 -6.64 -8.60
N LYS A 455 -24.75 -6.20 -8.02
CA LYS A 455 -23.40 -6.51 -8.51
C LYS A 455 -23.29 -6.28 -10.03
N ALA A 456 -22.94 -7.32 -10.78
CA ALA A 456 -22.84 -7.28 -12.25
C ALA A 456 -24.17 -7.08 -12.99
N ASN A 457 -25.31 -7.18 -12.33
CA ASN A 457 -26.62 -6.96 -12.95
C ASN A 457 -26.95 -5.46 -13.06
N VAL A 458 -26.14 -4.74 -13.80
CA VAL A 458 -26.15 -3.28 -13.92
C VAL A 458 -27.48 -2.69 -14.41
N LEU A 459 -28.29 -3.47 -15.14
CA LEU A 459 -29.59 -3.07 -15.63
C LEU A 459 -30.70 -3.05 -14.54
N ASP A 460 -30.40 -3.58 -13.36
CA ASP A 460 -31.29 -3.58 -12.21
C ASP A 460 -30.97 -2.44 -11.22
N TYR A 461 -29.91 -1.67 -11.46
CA TYR A 461 -29.53 -0.54 -10.63
C TYR A 461 -30.64 0.53 -10.67
N GLY A 462 -31.14 0.89 -9.47
CA GLY A 462 -32.17 1.93 -9.32
C GLY A 462 -33.54 1.63 -9.92
N LYS A 463 -33.79 0.45 -10.47
CA LYS A 463 -35.02 0.10 -11.13
C LYS A 463 -36.10 -0.30 -10.13
N LEU A 464 -37.23 0.44 -10.10
CA LEU A 464 -38.35 0.11 -9.23
C LEU A 464 -38.97 -1.26 -9.59
N GLY A 465 -39.48 -1.95 -8.56
CA GLY A 465 -40.11 -3.27 -8.71
C GLY A 465 -39.17 -4.43 -8.92
N VAL A 466 -37.86 -4.20 -8.85
CA VAL A 466 -36.87 -5.26 -8.83
C VAL A 466 -36.57 -5.63 -7.38
N ALA A 467 -36.47 -6.93 -7.11
CA ALA A 467 -36.15 -7.42 -5.78
C ALA A 467 -34.80 -6.85 -5.28
N GLY A 468 -34.78 -6.36 -4.06
CA GLY A 468 -33.66 -5.66 -3.45
C GLY A 468 -33.71 -4.12 -3.57
N ASN A 469 -34.63 -3.59 -4.38
CA ASN A 469 -34.86 -2.15 -4.53
C ASN A 469 -36.11 -1.66 -3.80
N GLU A 470 -36.66 -2.43 -2.89
CA GLU A 470 -37.92 -2.13 -2.18
C GLU A 470 -37.84 -0.85 -1.33
N GLU A 471 -36.63 -0.51 -0.90
CA GLU A 471 -36.39 0.69 -0.08
C GLU A 471 -36.11 1.95 -0.91
N LEU A 472 -36.08 1.86 -2.24
CA LEU A 472 -35.90 3.02 -3.09
C LEU A 472 -37.19 3.80 -3.16
N ILE A 473 -37.15 5.06 -2.78
CA ILE A 473 -38.32 5.93 -2.66
C ILE A 473 -38.70 6.52 -4.02
N SER A 474 -37.75 6.68 -4.93
CA SER A 474 -38.02 7.28 -6.25
C SER A 474 -37.14 6.70 -7.36
N VAL A 475 -37.60 6.78 -8.60
CA VAL A 475 -36.84 6.48 -9.83
C VAL A 475 -35.81 7.60 -10.11
N GLY A 476 -35.83 8.66 -9.37
CA GLY A 476 -34.94 9.82 -9.53
C GLY A 476 -33.54 9.52 -9.02
N ARG A 477 -32.55 10.00 -9.73
CA ARG A 477 -31.12 9.86 -9.42
C ARG A 477 -30.73 10.51 -8.11
N ASN A 478 -31.56 11.37 -7.57
CA ASN A 478 -31.44 11.99 -6.27
C ASN A 478 -32.83 12.05 -5.66
N PRO A 479 -33.11 11.32 -4.58
CA PRO A 479 -34.27 11.66 -3.76
C PRO A 479 -34.19 13.14 -3.44
N LEU A 480 -35.32 13.83 -3.48
CA LEU A 480 -35.37 15.26 -3.19
C LEU A 480 -34.73 15.49 -1.82
N PRO A 481 -33.72 16.38 -1.73
CA PRO A 481 -33.17 16.71 -0.44
C PRO A 481 -34.31 17.22 0.45
N ILE A 482 -34.43 16.69 1.65
CA ILE A 482 -35.22 17.37 2.70
C ILE A 482 -34.53 18.72 2.87
N GLU A 483 -35.26 19.81 2.78
CA GLU A 483 -34.65 21.14 2.82
C GLU A 483 -33.72 21.33 4.00
N ASP A 484 -34.09 20.77 5.16
CA ASP A 484 -33.28 20.79 6.38
C ASP A 484 -32.10 19.80 6.38
N PHE A 485 -32.20 18.71 5.60
CA PHE A 485 -31.13 17.69 5.43
C PHE A 485 -30.34 17.85 4.14
N ALA A 486 -30.41 18.95 3.43
CA ALA A 486 -29.71 19.18 2.17
C ALA A 486 -28.18 18.89 2.25
N TYR A 487 -27.61 18.95 3.44
CA TYR A 487 -26.20 18.65 3.72
C TYR A 487 -25.90 17.17 3.86
N PHE A 488 -26.88 16.32 4.11
CA PHE A 488 -26.78 14.87 4.18
C PHE A 488 -27.56 14.23 3.03
N SER A 489 -27.42 14.76 1.84
CA SER A 489 -28.21 14.39 0.66
C SER A 489 -28.09 12.89 0.31
N ASN A 490 -29.09 12.39 -0.40
CA ASN A 490 -29.19 11.11 -1.09
C ASN A 490 -29.61 9.90 -0.25
N TYR A 491 -30.49 10.08 0.72
CA TYR A 491 -31.20 8.95 1.31
C TYR A 491 -31.87 8.11 0.20
N GLY A 492 -31.70 6.77 0.23
CA GLY A 492 -32.24 5.86 -0.79
C GLY A 492 -31.56 5.96 -2.16
N GLY A 493 -30.49 6.74 -2.28
CA GLY A 493 -29.69 6.82 -3.51
C GLY A 493 -28.97 5.50 -3.79
N VAL A 494 -29.03 5.05 -5.05
CA VAL A 494 -28.31 3.86 -5.52
C VAL A 494 -26.87 4.23 -5.79
N TYR A 495 -25.94 3.34 -5.46
CA TYR A 495 -24.56 3.50 -5.91
C TYR A 495 -24.52 3.26 -7.44
N ASN A 496 -24.42 4.34 -8.20
CA ASN A 496 -24.59 4.32 -9.65
C ASN A 496 -23.24 4.20 -10.38
N GLU A 497 -22.47 3.18 -10.02
CA GLU A 497 -21.21 2.86 -10.69
C GLU A 497 -20.90 1.36 -10.57
N TYR A 498 -20.29 0.78 -11.62
CA TYR A 498 -19.83 -0.60 -11.64
C TYR A 498 -18.42 -0.69 -12.25
N ARG A 499 -17.50 -1.41 -11.61
CA ARG A 499 -16.12 -1.57 -12.10
C ARG A 499 -15.60 -2.99 -11.92
N ILE A 500 -14.79 -3.42 -12.90
CA ILE A 500 -13.97 -4.62 -12.84
C ILE A 500 -12.54 -4.26 -13.21
N ASN A 501 -11.57 -4.78 -12.45
CA ASN A 501 -10.17 -4.76 -12.85
C ASN A 501 -9.63 -6.20 -12.82
N ASP A 502 -8.93 -6.60 -13.88
CA ASP A 502 -8.17 -7.85 -13.97
C ASP A 502 -6.76 -7.50 -14.45
N ILE A 503 -5.81 -7.55 -13.53
CA ILE A 503 -4.47 -7.00 -13.72
C ILE A 503 -3.46 -8.04 -13.26
N GLY A 504 -2.61 -8.48 -14.19
CA GLY A 504 -1.60 -9.48 -13.86
C GLY A 504 -0.30 -9.30 -14.61
N TYR A 505 0.69 -10.12 -14.23
CA TYR A 505 1.90 -10.30 -15.02
C TYR A 505 2.44 -11.72 -14.88
N VAL A 506 3.23 -12.12 -15.87
CA VAL A 506 4.20 -13.20 -15.78
C VAL A 506 5.59 -12.62 -15.90
N GLY A 507 6.54 -13.14 -15.11
CA GLY A 507 7.88 -12.60 -15.03
C GLY A 507 8.95 -13.67 -14.88
N ALA A 508 10.14 -13.33 -15.35
CA ALA A 508 11.36 -14.12 -15.19
C ALA A 508 12.50 -13.18 -14.83
N ARG A 509 13.31 -13.61 -13.87
CA ARG A 509 14.52 -12.93 -13.46
C ARG A 509 15.65 -13.95 -13.34
N ALA A 510 16.86 -13.59 -13.80
CA ALA A 510 18.05 -14.40 -13.65
C ALA A 510 19.17 -13.52 -13.08
N ASP A 511 19.81 -13.99 -12.02
CA ASP A 511 20.92 -13.32 -11.36
C ASP A 511 22.12 -14.29 -11.28
N TYR A 512 23.31 -13.80 -11.52
CA TYR A 512 24.57 -14.54 -11.33
C TYR A 512 25.47 -13.75 -10.39
N LEU A 513 26.04 -14.42 -9.41
CA LEU A 513 27.00 -13.85 -8.47
C LEU A 513 28.28 -14.65 -8.48
N ASN A 514 29.42 -13.95 -8.51
CA ASN A 514 30.75 -14.54 -8.40
C ASN A 514 31.65 -13.72 -7.47
N GLN A 515 32.21 -14.38 -6.44
CA GLN A 515 33.20 -13.82 -5.54
C GLN A 515 34.61 -14.13 -6.11
N MET A 516 35.33 -13.08 -6.47
CA MET A 516 36.70 -13.16 -7.00
C MET A 516 37.65 -12.35 -6.11
N GLY A 517 38.26 -12.99 -5.10
CA GLY A 517 39.03 -12.26 -4.09
C GLY A 517 38.15 -11.19 -3.41
N ASN A 518 38.58 -9.94 -3.49
CA ASN A 518 37.86 -8.80 -2.90
C ASN A 518 36.66 -8.28 -3.74
N HIS A 519 36.40 -8.84 -4.92
CA HIS A 519 35.35 -8.44 -5.83
C HIS A 519 34.16 -9.39 -5.72
N GLU A 520 32.99 -8.86 -5.47
CA GLU A 520 31.69 -9.55 -5.59
C GLU A 520 30.98 -9.02 -6.82
N ILE A 521 31.12 -9.72 -7.93
CA ILE A 521 30.46 -9.34 -9.18
C ILE A 521 29.07 -9.97 -9.24
N LYS A 522 28.07 -9.12 -9.43
CA LYS A 522 26.68 -9.52 -9.60
C LYS A 522 26.14 -8.99 -10.91
N THR A 523 25.52 -9.84 -11.70
CA THR A 523 24.85 -9.45 -12.96
C THR A 523 23.51 -10.14 -13.05
N GLY A 524 22.58 -9.52 -13.74
CA GLY A 524 21.27 -10.13 -13.90
C GLY A 524 20.41 -9.48 -14.96
N PHE A 525 19.31 -10.16 -15.21
CA PHE A 525 18.31 -9.80 -16.19
C PHE A 525 16.93 -10.01 -15.58
N GLU A 526 15.99 -9.12 -15.90
CA GLU A 526 14.60 -9.16 -15.46
C GLU A 526 13.68 -8.90 -16.66
N TRP A 527 12.63 -9.68 -16.78
CA TRP A 527 11.58 -9.52 -17.77
C TRP A 527 10.21 -9.69 -17.12
N ARG A 528 9.29 -8.78 -17.41
CA ARG A 528 7.88 -8.89 -17.00
C ARG A 528 6.99 -8.50 -18.18
N LYS A 529 6.00 -9.34 -18.48
CA LYS A 529 4.91 -9.02 -19.40
C LYS A 529 3.62 -8.93 -18.57
N HIS A 530 3.00 -7.77 -18.60
CA HIS A 530 1.73 -7.53 -17.93
C HIS A 530 0.56 -7.77 -18.85
N THR A 531 -0.61 -8.03 -18.26
CA THR A 531 -1.92 -7.98 -18.91
C THR A 531 -2.81 -7.10 -18.04
N ILE A 532 -3.37 -6.05 -18.61
CA ILE A 532 -4.19 -5.06 -17.93
C ILE A 532 -5.55 -5.01 -18.60
N ARG A 533 -6.58 -5.35 -17.83
CA ARG A 533 -7.97 -5.20 -18.21
C ARG A 533 -8.70 -4.35 -17.19
N SER A 534 -9.47 -3.40 -17.64
CA SER A 534 -10.27 -2.52 -16.79
C SER A 534 -11.59 -2.22 -17.47
N TYR A 535 -12.67 -2.41 -16.75
CA TYR A 535 -14.01 -2.04 -17.19
C TYR A 535 -14.65 -1.16 -16.14
N SER A 536 -15.20 -0.04 -16.55
CA SER A 536 -15.93 0.89 -15.68
C SER A 536 -17.17 1.38 -16.40
N LEU A 537 -18.29 1.29 -15.74
CA LEU A 537 -19.57 1.87 -16.16
C LEU A 537 -19.98 2.89 -15.09
N SER A 538 -19.87 4.16 -15.41
CA SER A 538 -20.07 5.24 -14.44
C SER A 538 -21.52 5.63 -14.22
N GLN A 539 -22.44 5.19 -15.09
CA GLN A 539 -23.88 5.49 -14.97
C GLN A 539 -24.76 4.29 -15.41
N PRO A 540 -24.75 3.17 -14.65
CA PRO A 540 -25.62 2.01 -14.92
C PRO A 540 -27.10 2.35 -15.06
N MET A 541 -27.62 3.29 -14.27
CA MET A 541 -29.04 3.68 -14.32
C MET A 541 -29.43 4.31 -15.64
N GLU A 542 -28.54 5.10 -16.28
CA GLU A 542 -28.76 5.63 -17.63
C GLU A 542 -28.89 4.52 -18.67
N LEU A 543 -28.09 3.48 -18.50
CA LEU A 543 -28.13 2.31 -19.34
C LEU A 543 -29.49 1.61 -19.21
N ALA A 544 -29.96 1.38 -17.99
CA ALA A 544 -31.26 0.75 -17.71
C ALA A 544 -32.41 1.56 -18.30
N ASP A 545 -32.38 2.88 -18.15
CA ASP A 545 -33.36 3.80 -18.76
C ASP A 545 -33.35 3.74 -20.29
N GLY A 546 -32.18 3.65 -20.90
CA GLY A 546 -32.03 3.53 -22.34
C GLY A 546 -32.68 2.24 -22.88
N TYR A 547 -32.45 1.12 -22.21
CA TYR A 547 -33.10 -0.15 -22.57
C TYR A 547 -34.62 -0.08 -22.41
N ALA A 548 -35.13 0.55 -21.34
CA ALA A 548 -36.55 0.73 -21.12
C ALA A 548 -37.20 1.59 -22.24
N LYS A 549 -36.55 2.68 -22.64
CA LYS A 549 -36.99 3.55 -23.74
C LYS A 549 -36.95 2.81 -25.08
N ALA A 550 -35.94 2.00 -25.35
CA ALA A 550 -35.85 1.17 -26.56
C ALA A 550 -37.03 0.17 -26.66
N ALA A 551 -37.34 -0.49 -25.53
CA ALA A 551 -38.45 -1.43 -25.46
C ALA A 551 -39.81 -0.73 -25.77
N LEU A 552 -40.01 0.51 -25.31
CA LEU A 552 -41.22 1.28 -25.57
C LEU A 552 -41.31 1.78 -27.01
N SER A 553 -40.20 2.11 -27.66
CA SER A 553 -40.13 2.65 -29.01
C SER A 553 -40.01 1.55 -30.10
N GLY A 554 -39.82 0.30 -29.71
CA GLY A 554 -39.55 -0.82 -30.64
C GLY A 554 -38.17 -0.77 -31.32
N GLN A 555 -37.22 -0.03 -30.74
CA GLN A 555 -35.84 0.02 -31.19
C GLN A 555 -35.17 -1.35 -30.99
N SER A 556 -34.40 -1.80 -31.99
CA SER A 556 -33.62 -3.03 -31.86
C SER A 556 -32.48 -2.88 -30.87
N THR A 557 -32.52 -3.67 -29.82
CA THR A 557 -31.46 -3.70 -28.79
C THR A 557 -30.23 -4.52 -29.19
N SER A 558 -30.21 -5.07 -30.40
CA SER A 558 -29.05 -5.77 -30.97
C SER A 558 -28.31 -4.95 -32.05
N ASP A 559 -28.77 -3.72 -32.32
CA ASP A 559 -28.08 -2.80 -33.23
C ASP A 559 -26.77 -2.32 -32.62
N ALA A 560 -25.65 -2.54 -33.32
CA ALA A 560 -24.30 -2.25 -32.78
C ALA A 560 -24.06 -0.75 -32.56
N ASP A 561 -24.57 0.13 -33.45
CA ASP A 561 -24.41 1.58 -33.30
C ASP A 561 -25.27 2.13 -32.16
N TRP A 562 -26.46 1.59 -31.97
CA TRP A 562 -27.31 1.94 -30.86
C TRP A 562 -26.68 1.51 -29.52
N LEU A 563 -26.20 0.27 -29.42
CA LEU A 563 -25.52 -0.25 -28.24
C LEU A 563 -24.29 0.60 -27.91
N TYR A 564 -23.42 0.85 -28.87
CA TYR A 564 -22.25 1.68 -28.69
C TYR A 564 -22.64 3.06 -28.13
N THR A 565 -23.63 3.72 -28.75
CA THR A 565 -24.07 5.05 -28.31
C THR A 565 -24.65 5.03 -26.90
N LEU A 566 -25.43 4.01 -26.55
CA LEU A 566 -26.03 3.87 -25.23
C LEU A 566 -24.94 3.70 -24.14
N TYR A 567 -24.02 2.76 -24.32
CA TYR A 567 -22.94 2.50 -23.36
C TYR A 567 -21.95 3.67 -23.29
N ARG A 568 -21.61 4.28 -24.42
CA ARG A 568 -20.82 5.50 -24.44
C ARG A 568 -21.46 6.61 -23.58
N ASN A 569 -22.75 6.84 -23.73
CA ASN A 569 -23.46 7.88 -22.98
C ASN A 569 -23.57 7.55 -21.46
N ALA A 570 -23.46 6.27 -21.11
CA ALA A 570 -23.34 5.82 -19.73
C ALA A 570 -21.90 5.89 -19.19
N TYR A 571 -20.98 6.54 -19.91
CA TYR A 571 -19.57 6.71 -19.59
C TYR A 571 -18.85 5.38 -19.33
N THR A 572 -18.87 4.49 -20.34
CA THR A 572 -18.16 3.22 -20.29
C THR A 572 -16.69 3.41 -20.63
N ASP A 573 -15.80 2.96 -19.73
CA ASP A 573 -14.38 2.78 -19.98
C ASP A 573 -14.07 1.28 -20.03
N ASN A 574 -13.52 0.76 -21.15
CA ASN A 574 -13.46 -0.67 -21.45
C ASN A 574 -12.11 -1.09 -22.04
N ILE A 575 -11.08 -1.22 -21.24
CA ILE A 575 -9.77 -1.72 -21.67
C ILE A 575 -9.76 -3.26 -21.56
N GLY A 576 -9.61 -3.97 -22.67
CA GLY A 576 -9.65 -5.43 -22.74
C GLY A 576 -11.05 -6.04 -22.57
N TYR A 577 -12.08 -5.24 -22.81
CA TYR A 577 -13.50 -5.64 -22.76
C TYR A 577 -14.26 -5.07 -23.97
N ASP A 578 -15.40 -5.67 -24.26
CA ASP A 578 -16.41 -5.02 -25.10
C ASP A 578 -17.23 -4.01 -24.27
N MET A 579 -18.15 -3.30 -24.93
CA MET A 579 -18.99 -2.29 -24.27
C MET A 579 -19.92 -2.87 -23.20
N GLN A 580 -20.22 -4.17 -23.28
CA GLN A 580 -21.12 -4.86 -22.33
C GLN A 580 -20.36 -5.54 -21.18
N GLY A 581 -19.03 -5.42 -21.13
CA GLY A 581 -18.18 -5.98 -20.07
C GLY A 581 -17.75 -7.44 -20.29
N ALA A 582 -17.94 -8.00 -21.48
CA ALA A 582 -17.33 -9.28 -21.83
C ALA A 582 -15.86 -9.07 -22.24
N THR A 583 -14.97 -9.99 -21.87
CA THR A 583 -13.53 -9.89 -22.19
C THR A 583 -13.28 -9.90 -23.69
N SER A 584 -12.39 -9.01 -24.16
CA SER A 584 -11.95 -8.90 -25.54
C SER A 584 -10.44 -8.88 -25.63
N ASP A 585 -9.89 -9.54 -26.66
CA ASP A 585 -8.45 -9.56 -26.97
C ASP A 585 -8.12 -8.74 -28.22
N SER A 586 -9.10 -8.08 -28.83
CA SER A 586 -8.94 -7.32 -30.07
C SER A 586 -9.72 -6.02 -30.05
N TYR A 587 -9.23 -5.05 -30.81
CA TYR A 587 -9.96 -3.82 -31.10
C TYR A 587 -11.00 -4.05 -32.20
N ASP A 588 -12.20 -3.55 -31.99
CA ASP A 588 -13.28 -3.53 -33.01
C ASP A 588 -14.01 -2.18 -32.96
N GLU A 589 -13.82 -1.38 -34.01
CA GLU A 589 -14.40 -0.03 -34.11
C GLU A 589 -15.95 -0.07 -34.09
N ILE A 590 -16.57 -1.10 -34.62
CA ILE A 590 -18.04 -1.16 -34.72
C ILE A 590 -18.67 -1.44 -33.36
N THR A 591 -18.18 -2.44 -32.66
CA THR A 591 -18.71 -2.86 -31.35
C THR A 591 -18.13 -2.06 -30.20
N GLY A 592 -17.06 -1.29 -30.42
CA GLY A 592 -16.31 -0.57 -29.36
C GLY A 592 -15.48 -1.47 -28.45
N ALA A 593 -15.26 -2.74 -28.84
CA ALA A 593 -14.42 -3.64 -28.08
C ALA A 593 -12.95 -3.21 -28.16
N THR A 594 -12.22 -3.33 -27.04
CA THR A 594 -10.80 -2.96 -26.96
C THR A 594 -9.93 -4.14 -26.56
N ALA A 595 -8.66 -4.11 -26.97
CA ALA A 595 -7.65 -5.07 -26.52
C ALA A 595 -7.13 -4.72 -25.12
N PRO A 596 -6.59 -5.69 -24.36
CA PRO A 596 -5.92 -5.41 -23.08
C PRO A 596 -4.63 -4.61 -23.28
N GLY A 597 -4.25 -3.84 -22.28
CA GLY A 597 -2.91 -3.27 -22.20
C GLY A 597 -1.88 -4.38 -21.90
N GLU A 598 -0.83 -4.49 -22.72
CA GLU A 598 0.19 -5.52 -22.57
C GLU A 598 1.62 -4.92 -22.42
N PRO A 599 1.90 -4.12 -21.38
CA PRO A 599 3.25 -3.57 -21.20
C PRO A 599 4.29 -4.65 -20.91
N VAL A 600 5.48 -4.47 -21.54
CA VAL A 600 6.66 -5.30 -21.32
C VAL A 600 7.75 -4.45 -20.67
N ILE A 601 8.24 -4.90 -19.51
CA ILE A 601 9.31 -4.26 -18.76
C ILE A 601 10.54 -5.18 -18.79
N LEU A 602 11.67 -4.64 -19.25
CA LEU A 602 12.97 -5.33 -19.26
C LEU A 602 13.95 -4.56 -18.36
N GLY A 603 14.74 -5.30 -17.59
CA GLY A 603 15.85 -4.77 -16.82
C GLY A 603 17.09 -5.63 -17.00
N ALA A 604 18.26 -5.03 -17.11
CA ALA A 604 19.54 -5.73 -17.05
C ALA A 604 20.52 -4.92 -16.22
N TYR A 605 21.38 -5.59 -15.47
CA TYR A 605 22.33 -4.89 -14.62
C TYR A 605 23.66 -5.65 -14.46
N VAL A 606 24.68 -4.89 -14.12
CA VAL A 606 25.96 -5.39 -13.62
C VAL A 606 26.37 -4.52 -12.43
N GLN A 607 26.91 -5.14 -11.40
CA GLN A 607 27.35 -4.51 -10.17
C GLN A 607 28.61 -5.22 -9.65
N ASP A 608 29.58 -4.45 -9.17
CA ASP A 608 30.75 -4.92 -8.47
C ASP A 608 30.81 -4.29 -7.08
N LYS A 609 30.79 -5.13 -6.05
CA LYS A 609 31.08 -4.74 -4.68
C LYS A 609 32.50 -5.15 -4.33
N MET A 610 33.36 -4.16 -4.24
CA MET A 610 34.77 -4.32 -3.88
C MET A 610 34.92 -4.13 -2.38
N GLU A 611 35.35 -5.17 -1.67
CA GLU A 611 35.63 -5.14 -0.21
C GLU A 611 37.14 -5.07 0.00
N LEU A 612 37.67 -3.84 0.01
CA LEU A 612 39.09 -3.56 0.33
C LEU A 612 39.23 -3.39 1.86
N ASP A 613 40.43 -3.49 2.40
CA ASP A 613 40.62 -3.50 3.87
C ASP A 613 39.94 -2.32 4.60
N ASP A 614 40.13 -1.08 4.10
CA ASP A 614 39.58 0.15 4.68
C ASP A 614 38.52 0.82 3.81
N LEU A 615 38.04 0.17 2.75
CA LEU A 615 37.13 0.77 1.81
C LEU A 615 36.23 -0.28 1.16
N VAL A 616 34.93 -0.04 1.18
CA VAL A 616 33.97 -0.80 0.39
C VAL A 616 33.39 0.10 -0.70
N LEU A 617 33.56 -0.33 -1.94
CA LEU A 617 32.97 0.33 -3.11
C LEU A 617 31.90 -0.56 -3.71
N ASN A 618 30.75 0.00 -4.00
CA ASN A 618 29.65 -0.67 -4.68
C ASN A 618 29.31 0.12 -5.94
N ILE A 619 29.68 -0.37 -7.10
CA ILE A 619 29.50 0.31 -8.38
C ILE A 619 28.61 -0.56 -9.26
N GLY A 620 27.50 0.00 -9.72
CA GLY A 620 26.55 -0.70 -10.55
C GLY A 620 26.00 0.17 -11.67
N ILE A 621 25.57 -0.49 -12.71
CA ILE A 621 24.81 0.14 -13.80
C ILE A 621 23.64 -0.74 -14.15
N ARG A 622 22.48 -0.10 -14.34
CA ARG A 622 21.25 -0.77 -14.75
C ARG A 622 20.72 -0.17 -16.04
N TYR A 623 20.31 -1.02 -16.94
CA TYR A 623 19.55 -0.71 -18.14
C TYR A 623 18.10 -1.10 -17.91
N ASP A 624 17.16 -0.19 -18.16
CA ASP A 624 15.73 -0.44 -18.12
C ASP A 624 15.09 -0.09 -19.47
N SER A 625 14.16 -0.92 -19.94
CA SER A 625 13.35 -0.69 -21.11
C SER A 625 11.87 -0.90 -20.78
N PHE A 626 11.03 0.09 -21.13
CA PHE A 626 9.60 0.11 -20.90
C PHE A 626 8.87 0.20 -22.23
N ASP A 627 8.34 -0.91 -22.72
CA ASP A 627 7.39 -0.96 -23.84
C ASP A 627 5.99 -1.06 -23.25
N PHE A 628 5.26 0.03 -23.29
CA PHE A 628 3.91 0.05 -22.73
C PHE A 628 2.86 -0.58 -23.67
N GLY A 629 3.20 -0.83 -24.92
CA GLY A 629 2.23 -1.32 -25.91
C GLY A 629 1.09 -0.34 -26.19
N SER A 630 1.24 0.92 -25.72
CA SER A 630 0.25 1.97 -25.90
C SER A 630 0.30 2.57 -27.30
N GLU A 631 -0.81 3.20 -27.70
CA GLU A 631 -0.92 4.00 -28.91
C GLU A 631 -1.19 5.45 -28.57
N ALA A 632 -0.81 6.34 -29.47
CA ALA A 632 -1.10 7.75 -29.38
C ALA A 632 -1.36 8.35 -30.76
N PRO A 633 -2.19 9.38 -30.86
CA PRO A 633 -2.41 10.08 -32.12
C PRO A 633 -1.15 10.83 -32.57
N ALA A 634 -1.05 11.14 -33.86
CA ALA A 634 0.03 11.94 -34.39
C ALA A 634 0.13 13.33 -33.72
N SER A 635 -1.02 13.88 -33.38
CA SER A 635 -1.16 15.12 -32.60
C SER A 635 -2.39 15.05 -31.70
N TRP A 636 -2.22 15.28 -30.39
CA TRP A 636 -3.35 15.41 -29.46
C TRP A 636 -4.23 16.64 -29.73
N ASN A 637 -3.76 17.59 -30.51
CA ASN A 637 -4.51 18.77 -30.90
C ASN A 637 -5.31 18.59 -32.20
N ASP A 638 -5.27 17.38 -32.80
CA ASP A 638 -5.92 17.06 -34.06
C ASP A 638 -6.52 15.67 -34.02
N ILE A 639 -7.60 15.52 -33.24
CA ILE A 639 -8.34 14.28 -33.08
C ILE A 639 -9.58 14.30 -33.99
N HIS A 640 -9.69 13.32 -34.85
CA HIS A 640 -10.79 13.19 -35.78
C HIS A 640 -11.87 12.26 -35.26
N PHE A 641 -13.11 12.62 -35.47
CA PHE A 641 -14.28 11.81 -35.11
C PHE A 641 -15.08 11.43 -36.34
N LYS A 642 -15.66 10.26 -36.28
CA LYS A 642 -16.55 9.72 -37.30
C LYS A 642 -17.67 8.92 -36.66
N ASN A 643 -18.92 9.31 -36.89
CA ASN A 643 -20.09 8.66 -36.30
C ASN A 643 -20.05 8.58 -34.76
N GLY A 644 -19.52 9.59 -34.10
CA GLY A 644 -19.39 9.62 -32.65
C GLY A 644 -18.31 8.71 -32.06
N ARG A 645 -17.39 8.22 -32.89
CA ARG A 645 -16.22 7.43 -32.54
C ARG A 645 -14.94 8.16 -32.91
N ILE A 646 -13.82 7.82 -32.27
CA ILE A 646 -12.51 8.31 -32.69
C ILE A 646 -12.12 7.61 -33.98
N ASP A 647 -11.77 8.38 -35.02
CA ASP A 647 -11.18 7.86 -36.24
C ASP A 647 -9.67 7.72 -36.07
N HIS A 648 -9.19 6.56 -35.69
CA HIS A 648 -7.77 6.26 -35.48
C HIS A 648 -6.91 6.53 -36.71
N ALA A 649 -7.43 6.18 -37.91
CA ALA A 649 -6.69 6.34 -39.16
C ALA A 649 -6.52 7.83 -39.51
N ALA A 650 -7.59 8.62 -39.42
CA ALA A 650 -7.53 10.06 -39.67
C ALA A 650 -6.71 10.81 -38.61
N SER A 651 -6.79 10.40 -37.32
CA SER A 651 -6.02 10.98 -36.23
C SER A 651 -4.55 10.53 -36.19
N GLY A 652 -4.18 9.58 -37.07
CA GLY A 652 -2.80 9.08 -37.18
C GLY A 652 -2.30 8.32 -35.98
N TYR A 653 -3.16 7.54 -35.33
CA TYR A 653 -2.75 6.70 -34.18
C TYR A 653 -1.64 5.74 -34.57
N ALA A 654 -0.63 5.68 -33.74
CA ALA A 654 0.51 4.79 -33.92
C ALA A 654 1.04 4.29 -32.57
N LYS A 655 1.65 3.11 -32.58
CA LYS A 655 2.29 2.52 -31.41
C LYS A 655 3.43 3.41 -30.91
N VAL A 656 3.44 3.69 -29.60
CA VAL A 656 4.51 4.44 -28.94
C VAL A 656 5.74 3.55 -28.80
N ALA A 657 6.92 4.10 -29.15
CA ALA A 657 8.17 3.37 -29.03
C ALA A 657 8.58 3.16 -27.57
N ALA A 658 9.25 2.05 -27.29
CA ALA A 658 9.77 1.75 -25.93
C ALA A 658 10.72 2.83 -25.44
N TYR A 659 10.61 3.20 -24.16
CA TYR A 659 11.51 4.11 -23.48
C TYR A 659 12.66 3.34 -22.85
N THR A 660 13.90 3.80 -23.03
CA THR A 660 15.09 3.15 -22.50
C THR A 660 15.92 4.09 -21.65
N TYR A 661 16.47 3.56 -20.54
CA TYR A 661 17.23 4.34 -19.57
C TYR A 661 18.45 3.58 -19.10
N LEU A 662 19.51 4.33 -18.80
CA LEU A 662 20.73 3.82 -18.18
C LEU A 662 20.91 4.51 -16.81
N SER A 663 20.97 3.70 -15.75
CA SER A 663 20.91 4.15 -14.36
C SER A 663 22.18 3.76 -13.61
N PRO A 664 23.22 4.62 -13.54
CA PRO A 664 24.41 4.36 -12.73
C PRO A 664 24.10 4.51 -11.24
N ARG A 665 24.76 3.68 -10.43
CA ARG A 665 24.68 3.67 -8.97
C ARG A 665 26.08 3.46 -8.40
N VAL A 666 26.44 4.30 -7.43
CA VAL A 666 27.76 4.26 -6.79
C VAL A 666 27.56 4.42 -5.29
N GLY A 667 28.04 3.49 -4.52
CA GLY A 667 28.04 3.52 -3.07
C GLY A 667 29.46 3.32 -2.54
N VAL A 668 29.78 4.03 -1.47
CA VAL A 668 31.06 3.97 -0.77
C VAL A 668 30.80 3.77 0.71
N ALA A 669 31.49 2.82 1.35
CA ALA A 669 31.54 2.76 2.80
C ALA A 669 33.01 2.77 3.23
N PHE A 670 33.31 3.63 4.19
CA PHE A 670 34.64 3.80 4.75
C PHE A 670 34.61 3.47 6.25
N PRO A 671 35.05 2.28 6.67
CA PRO A 671 35.21 1.93 8.07
C PRO A 671 36.34 2.76 8.69
N VAL A 672 36.01 3.82 9.39
CA VAL A 672 36.99 4.69 10.06
C VAL A 672 37.62 3.97 11.27
N THR A 673 36.83 3.13 11.91
CA THR A 673 37.23 2.23 12.99
C THR A 673 36.37 0.96 12.95
N ASP A 674 36.69 -0.03 13.77
CA ASP A 674 35.81 -1.20 14.03
C ASP A 674 34.42 -0.90 14.54
N LYS A 675 34.15 0.38 14.89
CA LYS A 675 32.91 0.87 15.49
C LYS A 675 32.30 2.06 14.75
N THR A 676 32.94 2.52 13.69
CA THR A 676 32.49 3.73 12.95
C THR A 676 32.61 3.49 11.47
N VAL A 677 31.55 3.71 10.73
CA VAL A 677 31.54 3.70 9.25
C VAL A 677 30.92 4.98 8.73
N LEU A 678 31.61 5.58 7.76
CA LEU A 678 31.05 6.64 6.90
C LEU A 678 30.56 6.00 5.61
N HIS A 679 29.41 6.41 5.10
CA HIS A 679 28.93 5.97 3.82
C HIS A 679 28.48 7.16 2.96
N ALA A 680 28.65 7.03 1.67
CA ALA A 680 28.13 7.99 0.69
C ALA A 680 27.60 7.25 -0.53
N GLN A 681 26.54 7.80 -1.14
CA GLN A 681 25.92 7.14 -2.26
C GLN A 681 25.36 8.16 -3.25
N TYR A 682 25.44 7.76 -4.52
CA TYR A 682 24.82 8.42 -5.66
C TYR A 682 24.08 7.38 -6.50
N GLY A 683 22.85 7.73 -6.97
CA GLY A 683 22.10 6.83 -7.85
C GLY A 683 21.11 7.56 -8.72
N LYS A 684 20.89 6.98 -9.92
CA LYS A 684 19.75 7.31 -10.78
C LYS A 684 18.76 6.16 -10.76
N PHE A 685 17.48 6.51 -10.75
CA PHE A 685 16.38 5.56 -10.65
C PHE A 685 15.29 5.97 -11.63
N VAL A 686 14.55 4.97 -12.11
CA VAL A 686 13.47 5.17 -13.08
C VAL A 686 12.29 4.29 -12.69
N GLN A 687 11.08 4.82 -12.86
CA GLN A 687 9.83 4.11 -12.59
C GLN A 687 8.82 4.42 -13.69
N HIS A 688 8.04 3.44 -14.12
CA HIS A 688 6.91 3.69 -15.02
C HIS A 688 5.84 4.54 -14.32
N PRO A 689 5.10 5.38 -15.04
CA PRO A 689 3.95 6.08 -14.49
C PRO A 689 2.86 5.10 -14.11
N ILE A 690 1.85 5.55 -13.37
CA ILE A 690 0.66 4.74 -13.10
C ILE A 690 0.01 4.35 -14.43
N LEU A 691 -0.13 3.05 -14.69
CA LEU A 691 -0.51 2.56 -16.02
C LEU A 691 -1.97 2.88 -16.39
N ASN A 692 -2.86 3.13 -15.43
CA ASN A 692 -4.21 3.61 -15.74
C ASN A 692 -4.24 5.00 -16.42
N ARG A 693 -3.10 5.70 -16.46
CA ARG A 693 -2.95 7.00 -17.12
C ARG A 693 -2.44 6.90 -18.56
N LEU A 694 -2.08 5.70 -19.01
CA LEU A 694 -1.57 5.48 -20.35
C LEU A 694 -2.64 4.95 -21.31
N TYR A 695 -3.55 4.12 -20.82
CA TYR A 695 -4.52 3.45 -21.68
C TYR A 695 -5.81 4.28 -21.75
N LEU A 696 -6.30 4.48 -22.95
CA LEU A 696 -7.47 5.27 -23.28
C LEU A 696 -8.55 4.37 -23.84
N SER A 697 -9.74 4.46 -23.27
CA SER A 697 -10.94 3.94 -23.90
C SER A 697 -11.51 4.99 -24.85
N ASP A 698 -11.65 4.62 -26.12
CA ASP A 698 -12.23 5.49 -27.15
C ASP A 698 -13.64 5.96 -26.78
N SER A 699 -14.41 5.07 -26.16
CA SER A 699 -15.81 5.34 -25.79
C SER A 699 -15.92 6.40 -24.71
N GLU A 700 -15.10 6.33 -23.66
CA GLU A 700 -15.10 7.33 -22.60
C GLU A 700 -14.59 8.68 -23.10
N PHE A 701 -13.52 8.68 -23.89
CA PHE A 701 -12.97 9.92 -24.47
C PHE A 701 -14.00 10.57 -25.41
N ALA A 702 -14.62 9.80 -26.30
CA ALA A 702 -15.65 10.30 -27.20
C ALA A 702 -16.90 10.81 -26.45
N ALA A 703 -17.32 10.13 -25.38
CA ALA A 703 -18.43 10.59 -24.54
C ALA A 703 -18.15 11.96 -23.92
N ASN A 704 -16.97 12.11 -23.34
CA ASN A 704 -16.57 13.33 -22.66
C ASN A 704 -16.50 14.53 -23.62
N LEU A 705 -15.87 14.36 -24.77
CA LEU A 705 -15.78 15.40 -25.77
C LEU A 705 -17.15 15.77 -26.35
N SER A 706 -17.99 14.78 -26.67
CA SER A 706 -19.32 15.03 -27.25
C SER A 706 -20.30 15.74 -26.31
N GLN A 707 -20.09 15.64 -25.00
CA GLN A 707 -20.92 16.27 -23.97
C GLN A 707 -20.33 17.59 -23.44
N GLY A 708 -19.15 17.98 -23.92
CA GLY A 708 -18.45 19.17 -23.46
C GLY A 708 -17.91 19.03 -22.02
N ASN A 709 -17.77 17.82 -21.52
CA ASN A 709 -17.22 17.54 -20.20
C ASN A 709 -15.70 17.58 -20.23
N MET A 710 -15.11 18.40 -19.38
CA MET A 710 -13.66 18.48 -19.22
C MET A 710 -13.18 17.36 -18.26
N THR A 711 -13.12 16.15 -18.74
CA THR A 711 -12.53 15.05 -17.96
C THR A 711 -11.04 14.92 -18.22
N VAL A 712 -10.37 14.18 -17.33
CA VAL A 712 -8.95 13.92 -17.46
C VAL A 712 -8.72 12.71 -18.33
N THR A 713 -8.04 12.91 -19.44
CA THR A 713 -7.79 11.88 -20.45
C THR A 713 -6.42 11.22 -20.21
N PRO A 714 -6.34 9.88 -20.25
CA PRO A 714 -5.07 9.18 -20.33
C PRO A 714 -4.20 9.61 -21.51
N ASN A 715 -2.90 9.31 -21.42
CA ASN A 715 -1.93 9.67 -22.45
C ASN A 715 -0.98 8.50 -22.72
N GLY A 716 -1.14 7.82 -23.84
CA GLY A 716 -0.28 6.70 -24.25
C GLY A 716 1.20 7.07 -24.41
N SER A 717 1.53 8.36 -24.53
CA SER A 717 2.92 8.87 -24.67
C SER A 717 3.58 9.24 -23.36
N LEU A 718 3.01 8.93 -22.20
CA LEU A 718 3.66 9.21 -20.90
C LEU A 718 5.00 8.51 -20.78
N LYS A 719 6.00 9.26 -20.33
CA LYS A 719 7.37 8.76 -20.10
C LYS A 719 7.51 8.27 -18.67
N PRO A 720 8.41 7.31 -18.42
CA PRO A 720 8.86 6.95 -17.08
C PRO A 720 9.39 8.15 -16.29
N GLU A 721 9.07 8.18 -15.02
CA GLU A 721 9.50 9.18 -14.04
C GLU A 721 10.93 8.88 -13.58
N ARG A 722 11.73 9.92 -13.34
CA ARG A 722 13.19 9.79 -13.08
C ARG A 722 13.59 10.44 -11.79
N THR A 723 14.43 9.76 -11.04
CA THR A 723 15.00 10.27 -9.79
C THR A 723 16.52 10.26 -9.83
N THR A 724 17.12 11.32 -9.30
CA THR A 724 18.54 11.39 -8.96
C THR A 724 18.66 11.61 -7.45
N GLN A 725 19.43 10.78 -6.78
CA GLN A 725 19.57 10.83 -5.32
C GLN A 725 21.03 10.83 -4.90
N TYR A 726 21.31 11.60 -3.86
CA TYR A 726 22.58 11.69 -3.15
C TYR A 726 22.35 11.43 -1.68
N GLU A 727 23.27 10.72 -1.06
CA GLU A 727 23.21 10.35 0.36
C GLU A 727 24.59 10.38 0.97
N ILE A 728 24.69 10.87 2.19
CA ILE A 728 25.90 10.79 3.02
C ILE A 728 25.48 10.54 4.46
N GLY A 729 26.14 9.60 5.11
CA GLY A 729 25.82 9.29 6.51
C GLY A 729 26.96 8.65 7.26
N PHE A 730 26.75 8.49 8.53
CA PHE A 730 27.66 7.73 9.38
C PHE A 730 26.88 6.86 10.35
N ALA A 731 27.43 5.69 10.68
CA ALA A 731 26.97 4.85 11.76
C ALA A 731 28.08 4.67 12.79
N GLN A 732 27.73 4.87 14.07
CA GLN A 732 28.65 4.77 15.20
C GLN A 732 28.11 3.79 16.23
N GLN A 733 28.86 2.77 16.55
CA GLN A 733 28.59 1.90 17.69
C GLN A 733 29.05 2.59 19.00
N ILE A 734 28.17 2.62 19.98
CA ILE A 734 28.41 3.19 21.30
C ILE A 734 28.57 2.02 22.29
N GLY A 735 29.80 1.80 22.76
CA GLY A 735 30.12 0.62 23.57
C GLY A 735 29.75 -0.68 22.85
N GLY A 736 29.36 -1.71 23.59
CA GLY A 736 28.88 -2.99 23.03
C GLY A 736 27.34 -3.06 22.90
N PHE A 737 26.60 -1.99 23.20
CA PHE A 737 25.17 -2.08 23.46
C PHE A 737 24.27 -1.20 22.58
N ALA A 738 24.81 -0.16 21.95
CA ALA A 738 24.00 0.74 21.14
C ALA A 738 24.70 1.16 19.86
N ALA A 739 23.94 1.62 18.88
CA ALA A 739 24.45 2.27 17.68
C ALA A 739 23.57 3.47 17.29
N VAL A 740 24.22 4.50 16.80
CA VAL A 740 23.60 5.67 16.21
C VAL A 740 23.91 5.68 14.72
N ASP A 741 22.91 5.94 13.89
CA ASP A 741 23.03 6.12 12.46
C ASP A 741 22.42 7.46 12.10
N VAL A 742 23.16 8.30 11.36
CA VAL A 742 22.69 9.61 10.91
C VAL A 742 22.99 9.74 9.42
N THR A 743 21.98 10.05 8.63
CA THR A 743 22.08 10.13 7.18
C THR A 743 21.39 11.40 6.67
N GLY A 744 22.14 12.23 5.94
CA GLY A 744 21.64 13.34 5.14
C GLY A 744 21.39 12.88 3.71
N TYR A 745 20.30 13.36 3.10
CA TYR A 745 19.95 13.02 1.73
C TYR A 745 19.42 14.22 0.94
N TYR A 746 19.67 14.16 -0.36
CA TYR A 746 19.15 15.09 -1.35
C TYR A 746 18.63 14.30 -2.55
N LYS A 747 17.44 14.63 -3.04
CA LYS A 747 16.76 13.91 -4.11
C LYS A 747 16.08 14.90 -5.06
N GLU A 748 16.24 14.67 -6.35
CA GLU A 748 15.51 15.34 -7.42
C GLU A 748 14.66 14.34 -8.18
N VAL A 749 13.40 14.66 -8.39
CA VAL A 749 12.48 13.89 -9.23
C VAL A 749 12.04 14.71 -10.41
N ARG A 750 12.09 14.15 -11.59
CA ARG A 750 11.72 14.79 -12.86
C ARG A 750 10.75 13.92 -13.63
N ASP A 751 10.03 14.57 -14.52
CA ASP A 751 9.02 13.92 -15.38
C ASP A 751 7.86 13.32 -14.57
N TYR A 752 7.59 13.79 -13.35
CA TYR A 752 6.39 13.41 -12.63
C TYR A 752 5.15 13.72 -13.45
N THR A 753 4.17 12.82 -13.40
CA THR A 753 2.90 13.00 -14.08
C THR A 753 2.11 14.15 -13.46
N GLN A 754 1.59 15.04 -14.28
CA GLN A 754 0.66 16.13 -13.94
C GLN A 754 -0.52 16.15 -14.89
N MET A 755 -1.57 16.87 -14.54
CA MET A 755 -2.65 17.23 -15.45
C MET A 755 -2.36 18.55 -16.14
N ALA A 756 -2.63 18.63 -17.43
CA ALA A 756 -2.49 19.84 -18.23
C ALA A 756 -3.65 20.00 -19.20
N ASN A 757 -3.99 21.24 -19.52
CA ASN A 757 -5.00 21.53 -20.52
C ASN A 757 -4.52 21.20 -21.94
N ARG A 758 -5.44 20.74 -22.78
CA ARG A 758 -5.30 20.59 -24.22
C ARG A 758 -6.39 21.38 -24.91
N VAL A 759 -6.02 22.10 -25.92
CA VAL A 759 -6.93 22.88 -26.77
C VAL A 759 -6.73 22.45 -28.22
N GLY A 760 -7.83 22.24 -28.93
CA GLY A 760 -7.79 22.13 -30.38
C GLY A 760 -8.12 20.79 -31.00
N SER A 761 -9.03 19.98 -30.44
CA SER A 761 -9.68 18.93 -31.22
C SER A 761 -10.84 19.52 -31.99
N MET A 762 -10.93 19.13 -33.25
CA MET A 762 -12.07 19.49 -34.09
C MET A 762 -13.03 18.30 -34.13
N VAL A 763 -14.15 18.42 -33.47
CA VAL A 763 -15.29 17.52 -33.67
C VAL A 763 -16.29 18.29 -34.52
N ASP A 764 -16.53 17.85 -35.75
CA ASP A 764 -17.46 18.52 -36.69
C ASP A 764 -17.23 20.03 -36.82
N GLU A 765 -15.93 20.45 -36.93
CA GLU A 765 -15.47 21.84 -37.07
C GLU A 765 -15.54 22.68 -35.75
N ALA A 766 -15.84 22.09 -34.59
CA ALA A 766 -15.79 22.79 -33.29
C ALA A 766 -14.47 22.56 -32.56
N GLU A 767 -13.94 23.58 -31.93
CA GLU A 767 -12.80 23.48 -31.02
C GLU A 767 -13.29 23.01 -29.63
N PHE A 768 -12.61 22.03 -29.08
CA PHE A 768 -12.82 21.55 -27.74
C PHE A 768 -11.55 21.66 -26.90
N SER A 769 -11.70 21.75 -25.60
CA SER A 769 -10.60 21.67 -24.67
C SER A 769 -10.86 20.54 -23.66
N TRP A 770 -9.79 19.86 -23.27
CA TRP A 770 -9.85 18.79 -22.23
C TRP A 770 -8.57 18.80 -21.40
N SER A 771 -8.63 18.16 -20.24
CA SER A 771 -7.44 17.93 -19.41
C SER A 771 -6.81 16.59 -19.74
N GLN A 772 -5.48 16.52 -19.78
CA GLN A 772 -4.73 15.31 -20.10
C GLN A 772 -3.57 15.11 -19.14
N TYR A 773 -3.25 13.85 -18.83
CA TYR A 773 -2.02 13.52 -18.13
C TYR A 773 -0.78 13.78 -19.00
N MET A 774 0.20 14.46 -18.43
CA MET A 774 1.47 14.79 -19.08
C MET A 774 2.63 14.66 -18.09
N ASN A 775 3.86 14.53 -18.61
CA ASN A 775 5.05 14.65 -17.78
C ASN A 775 5.40 16.14 -17.65
N GLY A 776 5.49 16.66 -16.44
CA GLY A 776 5.78 18.08 -16.22
C GLY A 776 6.13 18.45 -14.78
N ASP A 777 5.61 17.70 -13.78
CA ASP A 777 5.92 17.97 -12.39
C ASP A 777 7.37 17.65 -12.03
N TYR A 778 7.88 18.41 -11.07
CA TYR A 778 9.23 18.34 -10.55
C TYR A 778 9.20 18.31 -9.02
N GLY A 779 10.11 17.56 -8.41
CA GLY A 779 10.24 17.48 -6.96
C GLY A 779 11.69 17.61 -6.51
N VAL A 780 11.92 18.36 -5.42
CA VAL A 780 13.20 18.49 -4.72
C VAL A 780 12.99 18.15 -3.26
N ILE A 781 13.66 17.15 -2.80
CA ILE A 781 13.55 16.68 -1.43
C ILE A 781 14.94 16.69 -0.78
N LYS A 782 15.00 17.19 0.42
CA LYS A 782 16.20 17.13 1.27
C LYS A 782 15.82 16.80 2.69
N GLY A 783 16.68 16.09 3.38
CA GLY A 783 16.37 15.72 4.76
C GLY A 783 17.53 15.10 5.51
N LEU A 784 17.28 14.90 6.78
CA LEU A 784 18.16 14.23 7.74
C LEU A 784 17.35 13.13 8.42
N SER A 785 17.90 11.92 8.46
CA SER A 785 17.36 10.82 9.26
C SER A 785 18.35 10.40 10.33
N ALA A 786 17.86 10.11 11.53
CA ALA A 786 18.65 9.62 12.63
C ALA A 786 17.98 8.41 13.29
N ALA A 787 18.75 7.38 13.59
CA ALA A 787 18.27 6.20 14.31
C ALA A 787 19.21 5.87 15.47
N LEU A 788 18.63 5.52 16.62
CA LEU A 788 19.33 4.92 17.74
C LEU A 788 18.78 3.52 17.96
N LYS A 789 19.64 2.51 17.87
CA LYS A 789 19.30 1.11 18.17
C LYS A 789 20.09 0.63 19.35
N MET A 790 19.41 0.06 20.34
CA MET A 790 20.02 -0.49 21.52
C MET A 790 19.78 -2.00 21.60
N ARG A 791 20.80 -2.79 21.92
CA ARG A 791 20.62 -4.22 22.26
C ARG A 791 19.83 -4.36 23.55
N ARG A 792 19.22 -5.50 23.73
CA ARG A 792 18.54 -5.80 25.01
C ARG A 792 19.56 -5.87 26.15
N MET A 793 19.46 -4.91 27.04
CA MET A 793 20.27 -4.83 28.28
C MET A 793 19.35 -4.87 29.50
N ARG A 794 19.59 -5.81 30.41
CA ARG A 794 18.77 -6.00 31.62
C ARG A 794 17.27 -6.05 31.33
N GLY A 795 16.92 -6.71 30.24
CA GLY A 795 15.53 -6.86 29.78
C GLY A 795 15.00 -5.72 28.88
N VAL A 796 15.68 -4.57 28.77
CA VAL A 796 15.23 -3.41 27.99
C VAL A 796 15.90 -3.35 26.64
N LEU A 797 15.12 -3.14 25.57
CA LEU A 797 15.56 -2.81 24.22
C LEU A 797 14.90 -1.47 23.83
N ILE A 798 15.65 -0.58 23.20
CA ILE A 798 15.16 0.70 22.72
C ILE A 798 15.51 0.87 21.24
N ASP A 799 14.54 1.32 20.46
CA ASP A 799 14.70 1.73 19.06
C ASP A 799 14.07 3.11 18.88
N VAL A 800 14.86 4.08 18.43
CA VAL A 800 14.41 5.45 18.18
C VAL A 800 14.69 5.78 16.74
N ASN A 801 13.67 6.25 16.03
CA ASN A 801 13.77 6.72 14.67
C ASN A 801 13.31 8.18 14.59
N TYR A 802 14.02 9.01 13.87
CA TYR A 802 13.68 10.41 13.65
C TYR A 802 14.01 10.81 12.20
N THR A 803 13.12 11.56 11.58
CA THR A 803 13.31 12.12 10.25
C THR A 803 12.91 13.59 10.26
N MET A 804 13.76 14.42 9.69
CA MET A 804 13.47 15.80 9.37
C MET A 804 13.64 15.98 7.86
N GLN A 805 12.59 16.44 7.17
CA GLN A 805 12.63 16.58 5.72
C GLN A 805 11.93 17.84 5.23
N TRP A 806 12.29 18.24 4.01
CA TRP A 806 11.62 19.24 3.18
C TRP A 806 11.29 18.59 1.86
N ALA A 807 10.02 18.28 1.63
CA ALA A 807 9.52 17.76 0.38
C ALA A 807 8.85 18.89 -0.39
N ASN A 808 9.51 19.38 -1.41
CA ASN A 808 9.03 20.50 -2.21
C ASN A 808 8.86 20.06 -3.68
N GLY A 809 7.93 20.67 -4.38
CA GLY A 809 7.67 20.36 -5.79
C GLY A 809 6.67 21.31 -6.44
N THR A 810 6.34 21.04 -7.69
CA THR A 810 5.37 21.81 -8.46
C THR A 810 3.94 21.25 -8.30
N GLY A 811 3.80 19.95 -7.92
CA GLY A 811 2.53 19.30 -7.66
C GLY A 811 2.66 18.10 -6.74
N SER A 812 1.82 18.05 -5.71
CA SER A 812 1.80 16.98 -4.71
C SER A 812 1.35 15.64 -5.30
N ASN A 813 0.37 15.71 -6.18
CA ASN A 813 -0.15 14.59 -6.95
C ASN A 813 -0.51 15.08 -8.37
N PRO A 814 -0.77 14.19 -9.33
CA PRO A 814 -1.08 14.61 -10.69
C PRO A 814 -2.28 15.54 -10.83
N ALA A 815 -3.25 15.43 -9.92
CA ALA A 815 -4.46 16.24 -9.94
C ALA A 815 -4.30 17.63 -9.28
N THR A 816 -3.16 17.91 -8.65
CA THR A 816 -2.92 19.20 -7.96
C THR A 816 -3.21 20.41 -8.86
N ASN A 817 -2.90 20.30 -10.14
CA ASN A 817 -3.09 21.38 -11.12
C ASN A 817 -4.43 21.27 -11.90
N PHE A 818 -5.37 20.43 -11.49
CA PHE A 818 -6.62 20.19 -12.22
C PHE A 818 -7.44 21.47 -12.41
N ASN A 819 -7.64 22.25 -11.35
CA ASN A 819 -8.38 23.50 -11.42
C ASN A 819 -7.66 24.57 -12.26
N ILE A 820 -6.34 24.54 -12.31
CA ILE A 820 -5.55 25.45 -13.15
C ILE A 820 -5.66 25.01 -14.61
N ALA A 821 -5.55 23.70 -14.89
CA ALA A 821 -5.75 23.14 -16.22
C ALA A 821 -7.12 23.48 -16.82
N TRP A 822 -8.12 23.63 -15.98
CA TRP A 822 -9.46 24.05 -16.40
C TRP A 822 -9.52 25.50 -16.86
N ILE A 823 -8.74 26.41 -16.25
CA ILE A 823 -8.85 27.86 -16.46
C ILE A 823 -7.86 28.36 -17.53
N GLY A 824 -6.72 27.70 -17.71
CA GLY A 824 -5.69 28.13 -18.65
C GLY A 824 -4.38 27.33 -18.56
N ASP A 825 -3.34 27.80 -19.27
CA ASP A 825 -2.06 27.10 -19.46
C ASP A 825 -0.95 27.56 -18.50
N ASN A 826 -1.22 28.47 -17.57
CA ASN A 826 -0.23 29.02 -16.67
C ASN A 826 -0.05 28.16 -15.43
N TYR A 827 0.67 27.06 -15.56
CA TYR A 827 0.97 26.15 -14.45
C TYR A 827 2.00 26.76 -13.49
N PRO A 828 1.89 26.46 -12.18
CA PRO A 828 2.90 26.91 -11.23
C PRO A 828 4.28 26.37 -11.62
N THR A 829 5.23 27.29 -11.82
CA THR A 829 6.65 26.96 -12.02
C THR A 829 7.44 27.05 -10.72
N SER A 830 6.82 27.56 -9.66
CA SER A 830 7.42 27.68 -8.33
C SER A 830 7.38 26.34 -7.58
N VAL A 831 8.46 26.07 -6.87
CA VAL A 831 8.59 24.90 -6.00
C VAL A 831 8.03 25.23 -4.63
N ASN A 832 6.95 24.57 -4.23
CA ASN A 832 6.23 24.77 -2.97
C ASN A 832 6.32 23.49 -2.10
N PRO A 833 6.07 23.57 -0.79
CA PRO A 833 5.90 22.38 0.02
C PRO A 833 4.81 21.47 -0.57
N LEU A 834 5.04 20.17 -0.58
CA LEU A 834 4.04 19.20 -1.01
C LEU A 834 3.05 18.91 0.13
N ASP A 835 1.83 18.49 -0.17
CA ASP A 835 0.77 18.24 0.82
C ASP A 835 1.12 17.13 1.83
N PHE A 836 2.09 16.27 1.49
CA PHE A 836 2.69 15.28 2.36
C PHE A 836 4.04 15.72 2.97
N ASP A 837 4.43 17.00 2.82
CA ASP A 837 5.59 17.55 3.54
C ASP A 837 5.27 17.58 5.03
N GLN A 838 5.72 16.55 5.74
CA GLN A 838 5.70 16.47 7.19
C GLN A 838 7.13 16.69 7.67
N ARG A 839 7.37 17.86 8.26
CA ARG A 839 8.71 18.36 8.57
C ARG A 839 9.46 17.47 9.58
N HIS A 840 8.76 16.98 10.59
CA HIS A 840 9.31 16.16 11.65
C HIS A 840 8.47 14.91 11.84
N THR A 841 9.11 13.75 11.83
CA THR A 841 8.48 12.48 12.21
C THR A 841 9.41 11.72 13.13
N GLY A 842 8.86 11.03 14.11
CA GLY A 842 9.64 10.24 15.05
C GLY A 842 8.87 9.08 15.62
N SER A 843 9.60 8.02 15.96
CA SER A 843 9.07 6.87 16.70
C SER A 843 10.06 6.45 17.79
N VAL A 844 9.53 6.06 18.93
CA VAL A 844 10.28 5.49 20.04
C VAL A 844 9.61 4.18 20.43
N MET A 845 10.31 3.08 20.26
CA MET A 845 9.88 1.76 20.72
C MET A 845 10.73 1.34 21.92
N VAL A 846 10.07 0.97 23.00
CA VAL A 846 10.68 0.40 24.20
C VAL A 846 10.09 -0.99 24.42
N ASP A 847 10.91 -2.02 24.38
CA ASP A 847 10.52 -3.40 24.67
C ASP A 847 11.22 -3.88 25.94
N TYR A 848 10.46 -4.13 26.99
CA TYR A 848 10.91 -4.62 28.27
C TYR A 848 10.47 -6.07 28.48
N GLN A 849 11.40 -6.93 28.90
CA GLN A 849 11.15 -8.33 29.27
C GLN A 849 11.68 -8.59 30.68
N ALA A 850 10.75 -8.84 31.60
CA ALA A 850 11.07 -9.06 33.01
C ALA A 850 11.51 -10.51 33.34
N GLY A 851 11.48 -11.44 32.35
CA GLY A 851 11.70 -12.84 32.61
C GLY A 851 10.53 -13.50 33.38
N LYS A 852 10.77 -14.63 34.06
CA LYS A 852 9.72 -15.38 34.77
C LYS A 852 9.23 -14.64 36.00
N VAL A 853 7.97 -14.29 36.00
CA VAL A 853 7.26 -13.67 37.12
C VAL A 853 6.49 -14.77 37.87
N PHE A 854 6.66 -14.82 39.20
CA PHE A 854 6.12 -15.86 40.09
C PHE A 854 6.41 -17.32 39.63
N GLY A 855 7.41 -17.53 38.76
CA GLY A 855 7.70 -18.83 38.15
C GLY A 855 6.68 -19.35 37.15
N LEU A 856 5.61 -18.59 36.82
CA LEU A 856 4.46 -19.01 36.04
C LEU A 856 4.52 -18.56 34.57
N PHE A 857 4.95 -17.36 34.28
CA PHE A 857 5.01 -16.81 32.93
C PHE A 857 6.12 -15.76 32.79
N ASN A 858 6.54 -15.49 31.57
CA ASN A 858 7.41 -14.35 31.27
C ASN A 858 6.54 -13.13 30.99
N LEU A 859 6.85 -12.01 31.68
CA LEU A 859 6.18 -10.73 31.46
C LEU A 859 7.00 -9.90 30.49
N GLY A 860 6.35 -9.40 29.44
CA GLY A 860 6.90 -8.44 28.50
C GLY A 860 5.99 -7.22 28.35
N VAL A 861 6.58 -6.04 28.16
CA VAL A 861 5.85 -4.80 27.84
C VAL A 861 6.54 -4.15 26.65
N ASN A 862 5.79 -3.95 25.56
CA ASN A 862 6.23 -3.18 24.41
C ASN A 862 5.41 -1.89 24.33
N ALA A 863 6.08 -0.75 24.29
CA ALA A 863 5.49 0.56 24.14
C ALA A 863 6.04 1.21 22.87
N LEU A 864 5.17 1.68 22.00
CA LEU A 864 5.49 2.41 20.80
C LEU A 864 4.87 3.81 20.91
N TYR A 865 5.71 4.83 20.91
CA TYR A 865 5.27 6.22 20.81
C TYR A 865 5.66 6.78 19.44
N GLN A 866 4.71 7.39 18.76
CA GLN A 866 4.88 8.01 17.46
C GLN A 866 4.52 9.49 17.57
N VAL A 867 5.25 10.35 16.87
CA VAL A 867 5.00 11.79 16.81
C VAL A 867 5.29 12.30 15.40
N GLY A 868 4.47 13.22 14.92
CA GLY A 868 4.69 13.88 13.65
C GLY A 868 4.23 15.33 13.68
N SER A 869 4.96 16.22 13.01
CA SER A 869 4.42 17.55 12.69
C SER A 869 3.26 17.39 11.72
N GLY A 870 2.34 18.34 11.71
CA GLY A 870 1.27 18.35 10.71
C GLY A 870 1.84 18.37 9.29
N ALA A 871 1.11 17.78 8.36
CA ALA A 871 1.38 17.91 6.94
C ALA A 871 0.94 19.30 6.42
N ALA A 872 1.51 19.72 5.29
CA ALA A 872 1.23 21.03 4.72
C ALA A 872 -0.18 21.12 4.11
N TYR A 873 -0.76 22.33 4.09
CA TYR A 873 -2.01 22.65 3.38
C TYR A 873 -1.99 24.11 2.91
N THR A 874 -2.87 24.43 1.94
CA THR A 874 -3.02 25.80 1.40
C THR A 874 -4.10 26.53 2.18
N PRO A 875 -3.78 27.61 2.94
CA PRO A 875 -4.79 28.45 3.55
C PRO A 875 -5.68 29.11 2.50
N SER A 876 -6.97 28.95 2.66
CA SER A 876 -7.96 29.40 1.68
C SER A 876 -9.10 30.09 2.41
N GLU A 877 -9.80 30.99 1.75
CA GLU A 877 -11.02 31.64 2.24
C GLU A 877 -12.23 31.03 1.55
N MET A 878 -13.24 30.68 2.31
CA MET A 878 -14.50 30.23 1.75
C MET A 878 -15.27 31.42 1.19
N GLN A 879 -15.58 31.41 -0.10
CA GLN A 879 -16.24 32.53 -0.78
C GLN A 879 -17.77 32.44 -0.75
N SER A 880 -18.32 31.24 -0.76
CA SER A 880 -19.77 31.00 -0.67
C SER A 880 -20.04 29.54 -0.35
N ALA A 881 -21.08 29.27 0.42
CA ALA A 881 -21.51 27.91 0.75
C ALA A 881 -22.98 27.70 0.38
N VAL A 882 -23.40 28.12 -0.77
CA VAL A 882 -24.77 27.85 -1.24
C VAL A 882 -24.90 26.33 -1.42
N PHE A 883 -25.77 25.72 -0.60
CA PHE A 883 -26.05 24.28 -0.59
C PHE A 883 -24.80 23.37 -0.42
N GLY A 884 -23.85 23.75 0.45
CA GLY A 884 -22.72 22.92 0.79
C GLY A 884 -21.62 22.80 -0.28
N ARG A 885 -21.69 23.59 -1.35
CA ARG A 885 -20.64 23.73 -2.34
C ARG A 885 -19.87 25.02 -2.08
N GLY A 886 -18.90 24.96 -1.16
CA GLY A 886 -17.98 26.08 -0.91
C GLY A 886 -16.98 26.22 -2.03
N TRP A 887 -16.79 27.46 -2.49
CA TRP A 887 -15.64 27.79 -3.34
C TRP A 887 -14.54 28.33 -2.45
N TYR A 888 -13.38 27.70 -2.51
CA TYR A 888 -12.21 28.10 -1.76
C TYR A 888 -11.28 28.93 -2.64
N ARG A 889 -10.90 30.09 -2.14
CA ARG A 889 -9.88 30.94 -2.76
C ARG A 889 -8.62 30.93 -1.90
N PRO A 890 -7.45 30.53 -2.42
CA PRO A 890 -6.20 30.65 -1.68
C PRO A 890 -5.94 32.09 -1.23
N ILE A 891 -5.60 32.28 0.04
CA ILE A 891 -5.27 33.57 0.64
C ILE A 891 -3.79 33.67 0.99
N ALA A 892 -3.04 32.59 0.83
CA ALA A 892 -1.61 32.52 1.07
C ALA A 892 -0.94 31.59 0.02
N GLY A 893 0.38 31.41 0.12
CA GLY A 893 1.11 30.53 -0.78
C GLY A 893 0.63 29.07 -0.70
N VAL A 894 0.84 28.34 -1.81
CA VAL A 894 0.48 26.92 -1.89
C VAL A 894 1.19 26.15 -0.76
N ASN A 895 0.42 25.37 0.03
CA ASN A 895 0.91 24.56 1.12
C ASN A 895 1.79 25.32 2.14
N SER A 896 1.46 26.59 2.41
CA SER A 896 2.23 27.48 3.29
C SER A 896 1.91 27.34 4.78
N ALA A 897 0.86 26.61 5.12
CA ALA A 897 0.48 26.29 6.50
C ALA A 897 0.59 24.80 6.80
N TYR A 898 0.61 24.46 8.08
CA TYR A 898 0.75 23.08 8.55
C TYR A 898 -0.39 22.73 9.50
N LYS A 899 -0.91 21.50 9.35
CA LYS A 899 -1.90 20.91 10.25
C LYS A 899 -1.33 20.77 11.67
N PRO A 900 -2.17 20.50 12.68
CA PRO A 900 -1.72 20.23 14.05
C PRO A 900 -0.74 19.04 14.13
N TRP A 901 0.11 19.04 15.16
CA TRP A 901 0.96 17.90 15.47
C TRP A 901 0.12 16.68 15.84
N THR A 902 0.61 15.51 15.47
CA THR A 902 -0.02 14.23 15.79
C THR A 902 0.87 13.43 16.75
N SER A 903 0.26 12.68 17.67
CA SER A 903 0.98 11.73 18.50
C SER A 903 0.11 10.53 18.86
N THR A 904 0.71 9.35 18.91
CA THR A 904 0.02 8.11 19.27
C THR A 904 0.92 7.27 20.17
N MET A 905 0.36 6.69 21.23
CA MET A 905 1.03 5.74 22.07
C MET A 905 0.30 4.40 22.05
N ASP A 906 0.99 3.36 21.63
CA ASP A 906 0.47 2.00 21.60
C ASP A 906 1.21 1.12 22.61
N LEU A 907 0.49 0.25 23.30
CA LEU A 907 1.05 -0.63 24.33
C LEU A 907 0.68 -2.08 24.04
N ARG A 908 1.64 -2.99 24.25
CA ARG A 908 1.41 -4.42 24.27
C ARG A 908 1.99 -5.01 25.55
N ILE A 909 1.16 -5.69 26.33
CA ILE A 909 1.55 -6.41 27.53
C ILE A 909 1.46 -7.90 27.23
N ASN A 910 2.58 -8.60 27.28
CA ASN A 910 2.68 -10.02 26.95
C ASN A 910 2.85 -10.84 28.23
N PHE A 911 2.08 -11.91 28.33
CA PHE A 911 2.21 -12.97 29.33
C PHE A 911 2.54 -14.26 28.57
N SER A 912 3.81 -14.58 28.44
CA SER A 912 4.25 -15.68 27.56
C SER A 912 4.75 -16.88 28.32
N ASP A 913 4.62 -18.05 27.68
CA ASP A 913 5.12 -19.34 28.17
C ASP A 913 4.54 -19.72 29.55
N PHE A 914 3.20 -19.73 29.65
CA PHE A 914 2.52 -20.15 30.86
C PHE A 914 2.96 -21.57 31.29
N ALA A 915 3.62 -21.67 32.45
CA ALA A 915 4.10 -22.91 33.04
C ALA A 915 4.94 -23.80 32.07
N GLY A 916 5.61 -23.20 31.05
CA GLY A 916 6.40 -23.95 30.05
C GLY A 916 5.59 -24.64 28.96
N THR A 917 4.31 -24.28 28.81
CA THR A 917 3.40 -24.90 27.80
C THR A 917 3.53 -24.29 26.41
N GLY A 918 4.24 -23.15 26.26
CA GLY A 918 4.28 -22.39 25.01
C GLY A 918 3.05 -21.52 24.77
N VAL A 919 2.01 -21.60 25.62
CA VAL A 919 0.81 -20.75 25.52
C VAL A 919 1.15 -19.34 26.02
N SER A 920 0.67 -18.35 25.28
CA SER A 920 0.88 -16.94 25.60
C SER A 920 -0.43 -16.16 25.48
N ALA A 921 -0.62 -15.16 26.34
CA ALA A 921 -1.71 -14.18 26.23
C ALA A 921 -1.11 -12.78 26.15
N TYR A 922 -1.84 -11.86 25.57
CA TYR A 922 -1.42 -10.46 25.55
C TYR A 922 -2.60 -9.50 25.51
N LEU A 923 -2.38 -8.33 26.05
CA LEU A 923 -3.28 -7.18 25.93
C LEU A 923 -2.63 -6.14 25.01
N LEU A 924 -3.37 -5.68 24.02
CA LEU A 924 -2.96 -4.65 23.08
C LEU A 924 -3.85 -3.43 23.29
N VAL A 925 -3.24 -2.29 23.59
CA VAL A 925 -3.92 -1.00 23.77
C VAL A 925 -3.41 -0.06 22.70
N LEU A 926 -4.21 0.18 21.68
CA LEU A 926 -3.92 1.12 20.61
C LEU A 926 -4.42 2.51 20.99
N ASN A 927 -3.66 3.54 20.67
CA ASN A 927 -3.91 4.92 21.08
C ASN A 927 -4.21 5.01 22.60
N ALA A 928 -3.31 4.51 23.43
CA ALA A 928 -3.50 4.39 24.88
C ALA A 928 -3.83 5.72 25.56
N LEU A 929 -3.31 6.83 25.02
CA LEU A 929 -3.57 8.19 25.52
C LEU A 929 -4.90 8.76 25.02
N ASN A 930 -5.61 8.05 24.15
CA ASN A 930 -6.84 8.51 23.48
C ASN A 930 -6.67 9.87 22.81
N THR A 931 -5.52 10.10 22.16
CA THR A 931 -5.22 11.35 21.48
C THR A 931 -6.11 11.51 20.24
N GLU A 932 -6.79 12.64 20.12
CA GLU A 932 -7.61 13.00 18.97
C GLU A 932 -6.73 13.66 17.91
N ASN A 933 -6.01 12.85 17.14
CA ASN A 933 -5.19 13.38 16.08
C ASN A 933 -6.04 13.82 14.87
N VAL A 934 -5.59 14.87 14.21
CA VAL A 934 -6.23 15.48 13.07
C VAL A 934 -5.60 14.95 11.77
N ASN A 935 -6.38 14.25 10.95
CA ASN A 935 -5.95 13.75 9.64
C ASN A 935 -6.03 14.85 8.56
N SER A 936 -7.11 15.64 8.58
CA SER A 936 -7.29 16.76 7.66
C SER A 936 -8.01 17.92 8.33
N VAL A 937 -7.76 19.13 7.85
CA VAL A 937 -8.38 20.38 8.33
C VAL A 937 -9.23 21.01 7.22
N TYR A 938 -10.12 21.90 7.57
CA TYR A 938 -10.76 22.80 6.62
C TYR A 938 -9.77 23.92 6.28
N GLU A 939 -9.54 24.16 5.01
CA GLU A 939 -8.54 25.12 4.54
C GLU A 939 -8.87 26.56 4.96
N GLY A 940 -10.17 26.86 5.18
CA GLY A 940 -10.64 28.19 5.58
C GLY A 940 -10.26 28.59 7.00
N THR A 941 -10.18 27.62 7.89
CA THR A 941 -9.90 27.89 9.32
C THR A 941 -8.62 27.25 9.83
N GLY A 942 -8.13 26.22 9.15
CA GLY A 942 -7.06 25.34 9.65
C GLY A 942 -7.51 24.42 10.78
N ASN A 943 -8.81 24.37 11.07
CA ASN A 943 -9.42 23.53 12.11
C ASN A 943 -10.08 22.29 11.50
N VAL A 944 -10.42 21.31 12.38
CA VAL A 944 -11.02 20.03 11.99
C VAL A 944 -12.50 20.02 12.22
N GLY A 945 -13.33 20.73 12.06
CA GLY A 945 -14.78 20.70 12.32
C GLY A 945 -15.45 22.03 12.16
N GLU A 946 -14.70 22.95 11.57
CA GLU A 946 -15.15 24.31 11.31
C GLU A 946 -14.53 24.78 9.99
N ASP A 947 -15.36 25.15 9.02
CA ASP A 947 -14.91 25.71 7.74
C ASP A 947 -14.90 27.23 7.71
N GLY A 948 -15.50 27.89 8.74
CA GLY A 948 -15.59 29.33 8.91
C GLY A 948 -16.81 29.96 8.23
N TRP A 949 -17.64 29.19 7.48
CA TRP A 949 -18.77 29.76 6.78
C TRP A 949 -19.85 30.31 7.70
N LEU A 950 -20.20 29.60 8.78
CA LEU A 950 -21.21 30.07 9.74
C LEU A 950 -20.82 31.36 10.47
N GLU A 951 -19.54 31.71 10.48
CA GLU A 951 -19.02 32.97 11.05
C GLU A 951 -19.13 34.15 10.07
N THR A 952 -19.32 33.88 8.77
CA THR A 952 -19.54 34.93 7.78
C THR A 952 -20.88 35.63 7.99
N SER A 953 -21.03 36.85 7.47
CA SER A 953 -22.31 37.57 7.53
C SER A 953 -23.47 36.82 6.86
N GLU A 954 -23.19 36.11 5.79
CA GLU A 954 -24.12 35.26 5.05
C GLU A 954 -24.53 34.03 5.89
N GLY A 955 -23.55 33.28 6.44
CA GLY A 955 -23.81 32.13 7.30
C GLY A 955 -24.57 32.47 8.56
N GLN A 956 -24.26 33.62 9.18
CA GLN A 956 -24.99 34.11 10.38
C GLN A 956 -26.45 34.47 10.07
N VAL A 957 -26.75 35.07 8.89
CA VAL A 957 -28.13 35.34 8.48
C VAL A 957 -28.86 34.04 8.20
N TRP A 958 -28.21 33.12 7.50
CA TRP A 958 -28.79 31.84 7.16
C TRP A 958 -29.05 30.98 8.41
N SER A 959 -28.12 30.87 9.33
CA SER A 959 -28.27 30.07 10.55
C SER A 959 -29.35 30.57 11.49
N LYS A 960 -29.56 31.89 11.55
CA LYS A 960 -30.68 32.47 12.29
C LYS A 960 -32.03 32.17 11.66
N GLY A 961 -32.11 32.07 10.33
CA GLY A 961 -33.30 31.69 9.60
C GLY A 961 -33.54 30.15 9.57
N ASN A 962 -32.53 29.36 9.79
CA ASN A 962 -32.54 27.89 9.73
C ASN A 962 -31.74 27.28 10.88
N PRO A 963 -32.21 27.35 12.13
CA PRO A 963 -31.47 26.85 13.27
C PRO A 963 -31.20 25.34 13.18
N LEU A 964 -32.19 24.55 12.72
CA LEU A 964 -32.04 23.11 12.51
C LEU A 964 -31.01 22.82 11.40
N GLY A 965 -31.12 23.51 10.26
CA GLY A 965 -30.16 23.39 9.18
C GLY A 965 -28.72 23.75 9.62
N ALA A 966 -28.55 24.74 10.51
CA ALA A 966 -27.27 25.09 11.07
C ALA A 966 -26.67 23.94 11.92
N THR A 967 -27.50 23.27 12.74
CA THR A 967 -27.06 22.10 13.51
C THR A 967 -26.58 20.96 12.60
N PHE A 968 -27.29 20.64 11.54
CA PHE A 968 -26.90 19.62 10.59
C PHE A 968 -25.65 20.02 9.80
N TYR A 969 -25.52 21.31 9.49
CA TYR A 969 -24.31 21.82 8.87
C TYR A 969 -23.06 21.60 9.76
N GLU A 970 -23.15 21.95 11.05
CA GLU A 970 -22.10 21.71 12.02
C GLU A 970 -21.77 20.21 12.15
N ASP A 971 -22.77 19.34 12.21
CA ASP A 971 -22.55 17.89 12.31
C ASP A 971 -21.92 17.31 11.04
N ARG A 972 -22.25 17.84 9.87
CA ARG A 972 -21.57 17.49 8.62
C ARG A 972 -20.10 17.84 8.66
N LEU A 973 -19.73 18.99 9.25
CA LEU A 973 -18.32 19.40 9.38
C LEU A 973 -17.53 18.48 10.33
N LYS A 974 -18.20 17.75 11.25
CA LYS A 974 -17.58 16.77 12.14
C LYS A 974 -17.32 15.42 11.47
N ASN A 975 -17.03 15.42 10.18
CA ASN A 975 -16.74 14.22 9.38
C ASN A 975 -15.72 13.29 10.06
N PRO A 976 -16.09 12.05 10.42
CA PRO A 976 -15.22 11.11 11.15
C PRO A 976 -13.87 10.81 10.48
N ILE A 977 -13.78 10.86 9.15
CA ILE A 977 -12.54 10.58 8.41
C ILE A 977 -11.44 11.61 8.69
N ARG A 978 -11.80 12.80 9.17
CA ARG A 978 -10.84 13.86 9.50
C ARG A 978 -10.10 13.63 10.81
N TRP A 979 -10.50 12.62 11.56
CA TRP A 979 -9.95 12.28 12.88
C TRP A 979 -9.28 10.90 12.85
N SER A 980 -8.33 10.70 13.74
CA SER A 980 -7.66 9.41 13.92
C SER A 980 -8.54 8.40 14.66
N ASN A 981 -8.03 7.16 14.73
CA ASN A 981 -8.66 6.09 15.48
C ASN A 981 -8.67 6.39 16.99
N PRO A 982 -9.75 6.05 17.70
CA PRO A 982 -9.84 6.17 19.17
C PRO A 982 -8.96 5.13 19.85
N ARG A 983 -8.95 5.17 21.19
CA ARG A 983 -8.36 4.11 22.00
C ARG A 983 -9.11 2.80 21.77
N MET A 984 -8.39 1.75 21.36
CA MET A 984 -8.92 0.42 21.18
C MET A 984 -8.14 -0.58 22.03
N ILE A 985 -8.85 -1.47 22.71
CA ILE A 985 -8.25 -2.50 23.56
C ILE A 985 -8.57 -3.86 22.96
N ARG A 986 -7.54 -4.68 22.75
CA ARG A 986 -7.66 -6.01 22.19
C ARG A 986 -7.00 -7.04 23.09
N PHE A 987 -7.60 -8.20 23.20
CA PHE A 987 -7.06 -9.36 23.89
C PHE A 987 -6.64 -10.41 22.86
N GLY A 988 -5.43 -10.97 23.03
CA GLY A 988 -4.90 -11.99 22.14
C GLY A 988 -4.42 -13.22 22.91
N LEU A 989 -4.59 -14.38 22.27
CA LEU A 989 -4.06 -15.69 22.69
C LEU A 989 -3.20 -16.28 21.57
N SER A 990 -2.05 -16.86 21.92
CA SER A 990 -1.16 -17.52 20.95
C SER A 990 -0.43 -18.72 21.55
#